data_be43cd1eae83e60edaa9673b3f3bd324
#
_entry.id   be43cd1eae83e60edaa9673b3f3bd324
#
_cell.length_a   1.000
_cell.length_b   1.000
_cell.length_c   1.000
_cell.angle_alpha   90.00
_cell.angle_beta   90.00
_cell.angle_gamma   90.00
#
_symmetry.space_group_name_H-M   'P 1'
#
loop_
_entity.id
_entity.type
_entity.pdbx_description
1 polymer ?
#
loop_
_entity_poly.entity_id
_entity_poly.type
_entity_poly.pdbx_seq_one_letter_code
_entity_poly.pdbx_strand_id
1 'polypeptide(L)'
;MNFDLSLLALLGCGYLLALFGAAWLTERGLLPERLTRHPLVHVLALGVFASAWTFYGIFGVAYHAGYVYLISYIGASISFLLAPLILIPLLRITRRHQLSSLPDLFAFRFRSGWVGTLTTLLMLFISLPLISIQIQALADSLPMLNDRISSGRAAAGFCIVLTLFTILFGARHASLRSSHRGLVFAIALESLFKLSALLLLAAYAFWGLLGGMSGLEHWLQQNPQALEQLQQSPDTSHWQIMLLAFFACAFVMPHMFHIAFTENLPTESLYRAAWGMPLFLLLLAIAVPPLLWAGMKYDAMDNPEYLLLQLGQQLQQPWFNLVTFLGGLSAASGIIIVATVALASMLQNHVVLPLVQVPSNVRFHTWLLWLRRLIIAAVMLGSYLFFYLIGQAFSLNQLGLLAFIAFLQFLPGVLVTLYWSNASRIGFLLGLAGGIGVWALGMLLPMMLDAAPLDAGALGQWYRVALISILLNSALLILGSLLFPGSEAEHLAAEACALNVLPRPLADSLAAASEEEFIARLAPRLGEESARREIQRAMSSLQLSPGQLRPLDSLRLRTQLEQNLSALLGPVEAAALLQPLQTERSNGFKAREVHLLEQQLETYDQRLSGLAAELDQLRRYHRATLQRLPIGVCTLDADQRILFWNAELERYTGLMAEHTLGQLLSQLPRPWSDLLHNFTANDTLHQEAQLVEIDGQQRWFSLHKARLDDTPSQGKVLLIEEETEHVMMARKLAHSERLASIGRFAAGVAHEIGNPVTGIACLAQNLKLETDLPDVLATGDQIVDQTRRINRIVQSLVRFAHTGRQDGPEHFEPLQLRSCIDEAIHLVTLDHQSRQQHFCNHVDPSLWIRGDCQLLLQVFVNLLNNASDASEPQGAVTIDADSSETGINIRITDEGSGIAPEHLNRLFEPFFTTKDPGRGTGLGLPLVYNIITQHYGNIEIHSPANKKQNKGTQVVITLPRLQEEPPPAPPAAHKEGLPG
;
A
#
# COMPACT_ATOMS: atom_id res chain seq x y z
N MET A 1 56.55 7.24 34.93
CA MET A 1 56.80 6.11 34.00
C MET A 1 56.88 6.66 32.59
N ASN A 2 57.97 6.42 31.89
CA ASN A 2 58.13 6.85 30.48
C ASN A 2 57.88 5.66 29.53
N PHE A 3 56.70 5.59 28.92
CA PHE A 3 56.40 4.62 27.88
C PHE A 3 57.17 4.94 26.61
N ASP A 4 57.64 3.94 25.88
CA ASP A 4 58.23 4.14 24.59
C ASP A 4 57.21 4.65 23.58
N LEU A 5 57.51 5.71 22.84
CA LEU A 5 56.63 6.27 21.83
C LEU A 5 56.26 5.27 20.76
N SER A 6 57.20 4.40 20.41
CA SER A 6 56.94 3.34 19.42
C SER A 6 55.86 2.36 19.91
N LEU A 7 55.84 2.03 21.20
CA LEU A 7 54.84 1.17 21.82
C LEU A 7 53.44 1.83 21.81
N LEU A 8 53.36 3.11 22.23
CA LEU A 8 52.08 3.86 22.24
C LEU A 8 51.52 4.01 20.82
N ALA A 9 52.39 4.34 19.85
CA ALA A 9 52.04 4.44 18.47
C ALA A 9 51.59 3.08 17.88
N LEU A 10 52.31 1.99 18.20
CA LEU A 10 51.96 0.64 17.76
C LEU A 10 50.58 0.20 18.31
N LEU A 11 50.32 0.43 19.60
CA LEU A 11 49.08 0.06 20.25
C LEU A 11 47.90 0.92 19.74
N GLY A 12 48.11 2.25 19.60
CA GLY A 12 47.07 3.14 19.09
C GLY A 12 46.72 2.87 17.62
N CYS A 13 47.74 2.75 16.76
CA CYS A 13 47.52 2.38 15.35
C CYS A 13 46.97 0.95 15.22
N GLY A 14 47.48 0.02 16.03
CA GLY A 14 46.97 -1.35 16.06
C GLY A 14 45.49 -1.44 16.43
N TYR A 15 45.09 -0.69 17.44
CA TYR A 15 43.66 -0.55 17.83
C TYR A 15 42.80 0.01 16.67
N LEU A 16 43.20 1.12 16.06
CA LEU A 16 42.51 1.70 14.94
C LEU A 16 42.43 0.75 13.72
N LEU A 17 43.55 0.02 13.43
CA LEU A 17 43.57 -0.97 12.37
C LEU A 17 42.64 -2.16 12.66
N ALA A 18 42.53 -2.59 13.93
CA ALA A 18 41.61 -3.64 14.33
C ALA A 18 40.13 -3.20 14.10
N LEU A 19 39.76 -1.95 14.45
CA LEU A 19 38.45 -1.39 14.14
C LEU A 19 38.21 -1.33 12.63
N PHE A 20 39.23 -0.90 11.88
CA PHE A 20 39.18 -0.89 10.42
C PHE A 20 38.94 -2.29 9.86
N GLY A 21 39.71 -3.29 10.34
CA GLY A 21 39.57 -4.66 9.94
C GLY A 21 38.17 -5.21 10.20
N ALA A 22 37.62 -4.92 11.39
CA ALA A 22 36.24 -5.30 11.75
C ALA A 22 35.21 -4.68 10.81
N ALA A 23 35.32 -3.37 10.51
CA ALA A 23 34.45 -2.71 9.57
C ALA A 23 34.56 -3.31 8.15
N TRP A 24 35.78 -3.54 7.69
CA TRP A 24 36.02 -4.08 6.36
C TRP A 24 35.50 -5.53 6.21
N LEU A 25 35.71 -6.37 7.23
CA LEU A 25 35.16 -7.73 7.27
C LEU A 25 33.65 -7.74 7.25
N THR A 26 33.02 -6.81 7.98
CA THR A 26 31.55 -6.65 7.99
C THR A 26 31.00 -6.26 6.61
N GLU A 27 31.63 -5.29 5.96
CA GLU A 27 31.19 -4.81 4.63
C GLU A 27 31.34 -5.88 3.54
N ARG A 28 32.36 -6.76 3.66
CA ARG A 28 32.54 -7.88 2.75
C ARG A 28 31.63 -9.08 3.06
N GLY A 29 30.82 -9.00 4.11
CA GLY A 29 29.94 -10.11 4.50
C GLY A 29 30.69 -11.34 5.05
N LEU A 30 31.96 -11.17 5.48
CA LEU A 30 32.79 -12.25 6.05
C LEU A 30 32.44 -12.55 7.50
N LEU A 31 31.77 -11.59 8.19
CA LEU A 31 31.26 -11.83 9.54
C LEU A 31 29.82 -12.35 9.47
N PRO A 32 29.45 -13.28 10.41
CA PRO A 32 28.09 -13.82 10.46
C PRO A 32 27.04 -12.74 10.59
N GLU A 33 25.98 -12.80 9.77
CA GLU A 33 24.88 -11.81 9.81
C GLU A 33 24.19 -11.75 11.18
N ARG A 34 24.17 -12.87 11.92
CA ARG A 34 23.62 -12.90 13.29
C ARG A 34 24.36 -11.98 14.24
N LEU A 35 25.67 -11.77 14.06
CA LEU A 35 26.48 -10.89 14.87
C LEU A 35 26.30 -9.42 14.43
N THR A 36 26.40 -9.15 13.13
CA THR A 36 26.36 -7.79 12.58
C THR A 36 24.98 -7.17 12.57
N ARG A 37 23.91 -7.99 12.54
CA ARG A 37 22.51 -7.56 12.65
C ARG A 37 21.94 -7.67 14.06
N HIS A 38 22.76 -8.03 15.03
CA HIS A 38 22.25 -8.14 16.40
C HIS A 38 21.79 -6.79 16.94
N PRO A 39 20.64 -6.70 17.59
CA PRO A 39 20.11 -5.43 18.07
C PRO A 39 21.02 -4.66 19.03
N LEU A 40 21.84 -5.35 19.81
CA LEU A 40 22.86 -4.74 20.68
C LEU A 40 23.91 -3.94 19.91
N VAL A 41 24.22 -4.30 18.66
CA VAL A 41 25.15 -3.54 17.82
C VAL A 41 24.65 -2.11 17.63
N HIS A 42 23.34 -1.94 17.43
CA HIS A 42 22.75 -0.61 17.24
C HIS A 42 22.73 0.20 18.55
N VAL A 43 22.42 -0.45 19.67
CA VAL A 43 22.48 0.19 20.99
C VAL A 43 23.90 0.65 21.30
N LEU A 44 24.88 -0.23 21.10
CA LEU A 44 26.29 0.09 21.29
C LEU A 44 26.79 1.16 20.32
N ALA A 45 26.32 1.17 19.08
CA ALA A 45 26.69 2.23 18.12
C ALA A 45 26.22 3.62 18.59
N LEU A 46 25.03 3.73 19.22
CA LEU A 46 24.57 4.96 19.86
C LEU A 46 25.47 5.35 21.04
N GLY A 47 26.25 4.42 21.59
CA GLY A 47 27.29 4.68 22.62
C GLY A 47 28.42 5.59 22.16
N VAL A 48 28.47 6.00 20.88
CA VAL A 48 29.30 7.10 20.40
C VAL A 48 29.01 8.42 21.13
N PHE A 49 27.85 8.56 21.76
CA PHE A 49 27.52 9.67 22.67
C PHE A 49 28.58 9.83 23.79
N ALA A 50 29.12 8.71 24.32
CA ALA A 50 30.16 8.72 25.33
C ALA A 50 31.50 9.06 24.70
N SER A 51 31.92 10.30 24.83
CA SER A 51 33.11 10.94 24.28
C SER A 51 34.31 10.91 25.20
N ALA A 52 35.43 11.48 24.78
CA ALA A 52 36.57 11.74 25.65
C ALA A 52 36.19 12.66 26.84
N TRP A 53 35.22 13.56 26.67
CA TRP A 53 34.65 14.32 27.75
C TRP A 53 33.99 13.41 28.79
N THR A 54 33.21 12.41 28.37
CA THR A 54 32.57 11.40 29.24
C THR A 54 33.61 10.45 29.86
N PHE A 55 34.75 10.23 29.25
CA PHE A 55 35.77 9.29 29.73
C PHE A 55 36.80 9.98 30.65
N TYR A 56 37.19 11.21 30.37
CA TYR A 56 38.16 11.98 31.14
C TYR A 56 37.49 13.15 31.88
N GLY A 57 36.83 14.06 31.19
CA GLY A 57 36.29 15.29 31.74
C GLY A 57 35.23 15.09 32.83
N ILE A 58 34.52 13.96 32.82
CA ILE A 58 33.49 13.64 33.81
C ILE A 58 34.01 13.59 35.26
N PHE A 59 35.28 13.21 35.46
CA PHE A 59 35.91 13.15 36.77
C PHE A 59 36.14 14.54 37.31
N GLY A 60 36.49 15.52 36.47
CA GLY A 60 36.56 16.93 36.85
C GLY A 60 35.20 17.48 37.33
N VAL A 61 34.12 17.14 36.58
CA VAL A 61 32.75 17.53 36.99
C VAL A 61 32.38 16.88 38.32
N ALA A 62 32.66 15.58 38.51
CA ALA A 62 32.37 14.84 39.73
C ALA A 62 33.15 15.38 40.91
N TYR A 63 34.42 15.81 40.72
CA TYR A 63 35.26 16.39 41.76
C TYR A 63 34.79 17.78 42.21
N HIS A 64 34.46 18.70 41.26
CA HIS A 64 34.09 20.07 41.55
C HIS A 64 32.62 20.29 41.89
N ALA A 65 31.72 19.47 41.33
CA ALA A 65 30.26 19.66 41.42
C ALA A 65 29.51 18.41 41.96
N GLY A 66 30.21 17.42 42.47
CA GLY A 66 29.59 16.26 43.07
C GLY A 66 28.70 15.47 42.14
N TYR A 67 27.49 15.07 42.60
CA TYR A 67 26.53 14.29 41.84
C TYR A 67 26.00 14.97 40.59
N VAL A 68 26.36 16.23 40.31
CA VAL A 68 25.96 16.94 39.07
C VAL A 68 26.42 16.18 37.81
N TYR A 69 27.50 15.39 37.91
CA TYR A 69 27.96 14.56 36.79
C TYR A 69 26.91 13.58 36.28
N LEU A 70 25.99 13.10 37.18
CA LEU A 70 24.90 12.18 36.78
C LEU A 70 23.91 12.84 35.79
N ILE A 71 23.79 14.16 35.82
CA ILE A 71 22.80 14.91 35.04
C ILE A 71 23.06 14.72 33.56
N SER A 72 24.31 14.59 33.12
CA SER A 72 24.68 14.33 31.74
C SER A 72 24.14 12.98 31.26
N TYR A 73 24.21 11.96 32.10
CA TYR A 73 23.70 10.63 31.78
C TYR A 73 22.19 10.58 31.89
N ILE A 74 21.59 11.24 32.88
CA ILE A 74 20.11 11.29 33.04
C ILE A 74 19.46 12.04 31.91
N GLY A 75 19.99 13.22 31.51
CA GLY A 75 19.44 14.02 30.42
C GLY A 75 19.38 13.23 29.11
N ALA A 76 20.49 12.59 28.75
CA ALA A 76 20.53 11.73 27.57
C ALA A 76 19.61 10.51 27.69
N SER A 77 19.54 9.88 28.88
CA SER A 77 18.65 8.75 29.13
C SER A 77 17.18 9.11 28.96
N ILE A 78 16.75 10.28 29.45
CA ILE A 78 15.39 10.79 29.26
C ILE A 78 15.05 10.94 27.77
N SER A 79 15.99 11.41 26.95
CA SER A 79 15.80 11.50 25.51
C SER A 79 15.46 10.16 24.87
N PHE A 80 16.18 9.09 25.27
CA PHE A 80 15.91 7.74 24.75
C PHE A 80 14.64 7.13 25.33
N LEU A 81 14.34 7.35 26.60
CA LEU A 81 13.06 6.94 27.21
C LEU A 81 11.85 7.61 26.54
N LEU A 82 11.99 8.86 26.11
CA LEU A 82 10.99 9.59 25.34
C LEU A 82 11.09 9.33 23.83
N ALA A 83 11.76 8.25 23.40
CA ALA A 83 11.88 7.88 22.00
C ALA A 83 10.53 7.84 21.24
N PRO A 84 9.40 7.34 21.79
CA PRO A 84 8.12 7.35 21.10
C PRO A 84 7.64 8.76 20.73
N LEU A 85 7.99 9.77 21.50
CA LEU A 85 7.56 11.15 21.29
C LEU A 85 8.49 11.90 20.33
N ILE A 86 9.80 11.74 20.40
CA ILE A 86 10.75 12.56 19.63
C ILE A 86 11.53 11.72 18.61
N LEU A 87 12.21 10.66 19.06
CA LEU A 87 13.17 9.95 18.20
C LEU A 87 12.48 9.13 17.11
N ILE A 88 11.38 8.45 17.43
CA ILE A 88 10.63 7.65 16.44
C ILE A 88 9.94 8.54 15.40
N PRO A 89 9.26 9.65 15.75
CA PRO A 89 8.79 10.64 14.80
C PRO A 89 9.91 11.17 13.88
N LEU A 90 11.04 11.59 14.44
CA LEU A 90 12.18 12.03 13.64
C LEU A 90 12.68 10.95 12.67
N LEU A 91 12.80 9.72 13.14
CA LEU A 91 13.20 8.59 12.31
C LEU A 91 12.22 8.35 11.15
N ARG A 92 10.91 8.49 11.39
CA ARG A 92 9.88 8.34 10.35
C ARG A 92 10.00 9.44 9.29
N ILE A 93 10.15 10.70 9.71
CA ILE A 93 10.29 11.84 8.80
C ILE A 93 11.57 11.69 7.98
N THR A 94 12.71 11.45 8.63
CA THR A 94 14.01 11.33 7.94
C THR A 94 14.04 10.19 6.95
N ARG A 95 13.40 9.06 7.25
CA ARG A 95 13.26 7.92 6.34
C ARG A 95 12.33 8.20 5.19
N ARG A 96 11.17 8.79 5.48
CA ARG A 96 10.16 9.07 4.46
C ARG A 96 10.71 10.03 3.40
N HIS A 97 11.44 11.05 3.84
CA HIS A 97 11.96 12.09 2.94
C HIS A 97 13.46 11.93 2.63
N GLN A 98 14.06 10.80 3.06
CA GLN A 98 15.47 10.48 2.82
C GLN A 98 16.43 11.60 3.29
N LEU A 99 16.13 12.26 4.44
CA LEU A 99 16.93 13.33 5.02
C LEU A 99 18.13 12.73 5.76
N SER A 100 19.30 13.28 5.55
CA SER A 100 20.57 12.74 6.04
C SER A 100 21.16 13.53 7.21
N SER A 101 20.57 14.69 7.52
CA SER A 101 21.10 15.58 8.56
C SER A 101 20.00 16.46 9.17
N LEU A 102 20.32 17.10 10.30
CA LEU A 102 19.39 18.06 10.92
C LEU A 102 19.20 19.32 10.04
N PRO A 103 20.22 19.89 9.37
CA PRO A 103 20.03 20.94 8.37
C PRO A 103 19.10 20.52 7.21
N ASP A 104 19.17 19.24 6.75
CA ASP A 104 18.24 18.75 5.73
C ASP A 104 16.80 18.76 6.25
N LEU A 105 16.59 18.38 7.53
CA LEU A 105 15.28 18.39 8.17
C LEU A 105 14.70 19.81 8.20
N PHE A 106 15.47 20.79 8.61
CA PHE A 106 15.01 22.20 8.66
C PHE A 106 14.85 22.80 7.27
N ALA A 107 15.75 22.52 6.33
CA ALA A 107 15.60 22.96 4.95
C ALA A 107 14.33 22.39 4.31
N PHE A 108 14.02 21.11 4.55
CA PHE A 108 12.79 20.47 4.09
C PHE A 108 11.55 21.09 4.75
N ARG A 109 11.54 21.23 6.09
CA ARG A 109 10.42 21.75 6.86
C ARG A 109 10.04 23.18 6.50
N PHE A 110 11.04 24.04 6.32
CA PHE A 110 10.85 25.46 6.00
C PHE A 110 11.00 25.78 4.52
N ARG A 111 11.13 24.77 3.65
CA ARG A 111 11.27 24.91 2.20
C ARG A 111 12.26 26.00 1.79
N SER A 112 13.40 26.06 2.46
CA SER A 112 14.40 27.11 2.26
C SER A 112 15.83 26.58 2.28
N GLY A 113 16.56 26.76 1.19
CA GLY A 113 17.98 26.45 1.10
C GLY A 113 18.82 27.27 2.09
N TRP A 114 18.46 28.53 2.33
CA TRP A 114 19.14 29.39 3.28
C TRP A 114 19.07 28.89 4.72
N VAL A 115 17.94 28.30 5.12
CA VAL A 115 17.80 27.68 6.44
C VAL A 115 18.80 26.52 6.56
N GLY A 116 18.91 25.68 5.54
CA GLY A 116 19.87 24.58 5.51
C GLY A 116 21.31 25.07 5.56
N THR A 117 21.65 26.09 4.76
CA THR A 117 23.00 26.67 4.72
C THR A 117 23.40 27.27 6.06
N LEU A 118 22.53 28.14 6.65
CA LEU A 118 22.80 28.79 7.92
C LEU A 118 22.94 27.77 9.05
N THR A 119 22.02 26.82 9.13
CA THR A 119 22.07 25.74 10.12
C THR A 119 23.35 24.90 9.98
N THR A 120 23.78 24.61 8.74
CA THR A 120 25.02 23.87 8.48
C THR A 120 26.25 24.64 8.94
N LEU A 121 26.35 25.95 8.63
CA LEU A 121 27.47 26.80 9.07
C LEU A 121 27.50 26.92 10.60
N LEU A 122 26.36 27.09 11.26
CA LEU A 122 26.28 27.11 12.72
C LEU A 122 26.69 25.76 13.32
N MET A 123 26.20 24.66 12.78
CA MET A 123 26.59 23.31 13.23
C MET A 123 28.07 23.05 13.05
N LEU A 124 28.67 23.47 11.93
CA LEU A 124 30.12 23.40 11.76
C LEU A 124 30.85 24.17 12.84
N PHE A 125 30.50 25.45 13.03
CA PHE A 125 31.14 26.29 14.00
C PHE A 125 31.04 25.75 15.44
N ILE A 126 29.89 25.30 15.86
CA ILE A 126 29.64 24.70 17.19
C ILE A 126 30.35 23.33 17.35
N SER A 127 30.56 22.62 16.24
CA SER A 127 31.25 21.31 16.29
C SER A 127 32.78 21.44 16.39
N LEU A 128 33.37 22.58 16.08
CA LEU A 128 34.84 22.79 16.20
C LEU A 128 35.30 22.58 17.66
N PRO A 129 34.71 23.25 18.69
CA PRO A 129 35.07 22.97 20.08
C PRO A 129 34.78 21.52 20.48
N LEU A 130 33.70 20.89 20.01
CA LEU A 130 33.37 19.50 20.31
C LEU A 130 34.45 18.51 19.81
N ILE A 131 34.95 18.70 18.58
CA ILE A 131 36.01 17.88 18.00
C ILE A 131 37.35 18.23 18.66
N SER A 132 37.59 19.52 18.97
CA SER A 132 38.77 19.96 19.67
C SER A 132 38.96 19.30 21.04
N ILE A 133 37.89 19.10 21.83
CA ILE A 133 37.92 18.35 23.09
C ILE A 133 38.51 16.93 22.89
N GLN A 134 38.13 16.26 21.80
CA GLN A 134 38.61 14.92 21.52
C GLN A 134 40.11 14.93 21.17
N ILE A 135 40.54 15.95 20.43
CA ILE A 135 41.94 16.15 20.07
C ILE A 135 42.74 16.49 21.33
N GLN A 136 42.26 17.40 22.15
CA GLN A 136 42.89 17.84 23.40
C GLN A 136 43.05 16.69 24.38
N ALA A 137 42.01 15.93 24.65
CA ALA A 137 42.03 14.82 25.59
C ALA A 137 43.13 13.81 25.29
N LEU A 138 43.35 13.53 24.00
CA LEU A 138 44.41 12.63 23.59
C LEU A 138 45.78 13.31 23.50
N ALA A 139 45.79 14.58 23.06
CA ALA A 139 47.02 15.39 22.99
C ALA A 139 47.67 15.58 24.36
N ASP A 140 46.85 15.80 25.40
CA ASP A 140 47.34 15.98 26.81
C ASP A 140 47.61 14.65 27.50
N SER A 141 47.00 13.55 27.11
CA SER A 141 47.27 12.22 27.65
C SER A 141 48.67 11.67 27.28
N LEU A 142 49.18 11.99 26.10
CA LEU A 142 50.46 11.50 25.61
C LEU A 142 51.69 12.07 26.36
N PRO A 143 51.79 13.38 26.66
CA PRO A 143 52.82 13.94 27.49
C PRO A 143 52.86 13.34 28.91
N MET A 144 51.67 13.03 29.46
CA MET A 144 51.62 12.34 30.78
C MET A 144 52.21 10.95 30.76
N LEU A 145 52.18 10.26 29.58
CA LEU A 145 52.77 8.93 29.43
C LEU A 145 54.22 8.96 28.98
N ASN A 146 54.66 10.04 28.28
CA ASN A 146 56.01 10.26 27.82
C ASN A 146 56.39 11.74 27.75
N ASP A 147 57.24 12.20 28.68
CA ASP A 147 57.68 13.61 28.86
C ASP A 147 58.39 14.21 27.64
N ARG A 148 58.82 13.40 26.67
CA ARG A 148 59.47 13.88 25.42
C ARG A 148 58.54 14.38 24.35
N ILE A 149 57.23 14.19 24.53
CA ILE A 149 56.20 14.50 23.55
C ILE A 149 55.52 15.81 24.00
N SER A 150 55.46 16.83 23.13
CA SER A 150 54.62 17.98 23.39
C SER A 150 53.19 17.77 22.91
N SER A 151 52.20 18.31 23.63
CA SER A 151 50.75 18.20 23.27
C SER A 151 50.47 18.60 21.82
N GLY A 152 51.11 19.66 21.31
CA GLY A 152 50.92 20.11 19.93
C GLY A 152 51.38 19.10 18.86
N ARG A 153 52.54 18.40 19.11
CA ARG A 153 52.99 17.38 18.17
C ARG A 153 52.14 16.11 18.25
N ALA A 154 51.67 15.75 19.47
CA ALA A 154 50.73 14.66 19.69
C ALA A 154 49.40 14.92 18.95
N ALA A 155 48.84 16.12 19.11
CA ALA A 155 47.60 16.53 18.43
C ALA A 155 47.75 16.46 16.90
N ALA A 156 48.88 17.01 16.35
CA ALA A 156 49.11 16.98 14.90
C ALA A 156 49.17 15.54 14.34
N GLY A 157 49.94 14.67 14.99
CA GLY A 157 50.04 13.26 14.61
C GLY A 157 48.68 12.52 14.66
N PHE A 158 47.93 12.73 15.73
CA PHE A 158 46.64 12.16 15.90
C PHE A 158 45.64 12.64 14.84
N CYS A 159 45.58 13.96 14.56
CA CYS A 159 44.74 14.53 13.54
C CYS A 159 45.03 13.95 12.14
N ILE A 160 46.31 13.77 11.78
CA ILE A 160 46.72 13.21 10.50
C ILE A 160 46.19 11.73 10.40
N VAL A 161 46.46 10.94 11.41
CA VAL A 161 46.03 9.52 11.45
C VAL A 161 44.51 9.41 11.35
N LEU A 162 43.77 10.17 12.15
CA LEU A 162 42.31 10.12 12.13
C LEU A 162 41.71 10.69 10.84
N THR A 163 42.30 11.74 10.25
CA THR A 163 41.86 12.26 8.95
C THR A 163 41.99 11.17 7.89
N LEU A 164 43.10 10.45 7.85
CA LEU A 164 43.29 9.34 6.92
C LEU A 164 42.25 8.24 7.14
N PHE A 165 42.02 7.87 8.39
CA PHE A 165 40.99 6.89 8.75
C PHE A 165 39.59 7.34 8.35
N THR A 166 39.24 8.57 8.65
CA THR A 166 37.94 9.15 8.31
C THR A 166 37.69 9.17 6.79
N ILE A 167 38.73 9.50 6.00
CA ILE A 167 38.67 9.46 4.54
C ILE A 167 38.49 8.03 4.03
N LEU A 168 39.20 7.06 4.61
CA LEU A 168 39.09 5.66 4.21
C LEU A 168 37.75 5.04 4.55
N PHE A 169 37.12 5.44 5.67
CA PHE A 169 35.80 4.95 6.08
C PHE A 169 34.65 5.74 5.51
N GLY A 170 34.67 7.08 5.64
CA GLY A 170 33.55 7.94 5.41
C GLY A 170 33.33 8.34 3.94
N ALA A 171 34.33 8.16 3.06
CA ALA A 171 34.26 8.59 1.66
C ALA A 171 34.27 7.41 0.67
N ARG A 172 33.57 6.30 1.00
CA ARG A 172 33.51 5.12 0.11
C ARG A 172 32.31 5.16 -0.82
N HIS A 173 31.18 5.68 -0.37
CA HIS A 173 29.94 5.74 -1.13
C HIS A 173 29.49 7.19 -1.30
N ALA A 174 28.98 7.55 -2.49
CA ALA A 174 28.49 8.88 -2.76
C ALA A 174 27.21 9.19 -1.99
N SER A 175 26.32 8.18 -1.84
CA SER A 175 25.11 8.28 -1.03
C SER A 175 25.40 7.95 0.43
N LEU A 176 25.03 8.85 1.34
CA LEU A 176 25.14 8.65 2.78
C LEU A 176 24.19 7.60 3.34
N ARG A 177 23.13 7.31 2.59
CA ARG A 177 22.09 6.37 3.01
C ARG A 177 22.30 4.95 2.47
N SER A 178 23.40 4.69 1.78
CA SER A 178 23.87 3.32 1.60
C SER A 178 24.31 2.81 2.98
N SER A 179 23.66 1.76 3.47
CA SER A 179 23.92 1.15 4.78
C SER A 179 25.42 0.92 4.99
N HIS A 180 26.06 1.73 5.86
CA HIS A 180 27.46 1.58 6.25
C HIS A 180 27.54 0.59 7.42
N ARG A 181 27.13 -0.65 7.21
CA ARG A 181 27.11 -1.70 8.23
C ARG A 181 28.46 -1.86 8.94
N GLY A 182 29.54 -1.71 8.20
CA GLY A 182 30.89 -1.78 8.74
C GLY A 182 31.21 -0.66 9.72
N LEU A 183 30.79 0.57 9.40
CA LEU A 183 30.99 1.74 10.28
C LEU A 183 30.17 1.56 11.57
N VAL A 184 28.91 1.20 11.48
CA VAL A 184 28.03 0.98 12.66
C VAL A 184 28.60 -0.12 13.56
N PHE A 185 29.10 -1.21 12.98
CA PHE A 185 29.69 -2.31 13.71
C PHE A 185 31.01 -1.90 14.39
N ALA A 186 31.87 -1.14 13.71
CA ALA A 186 33.12 -0.63 14.29
C ALA A 186 32.87 0.31 15.48
N ILE A 187 31.87 1.22 15.35
CA ILE A 187 31.46 2.12 16.44
C ILE A 187 30.87 1.33 17.62
N ALA A 188 30.13 0.27 17.35
CA ALA A 188 29.60 -0.60 18.41
C ALA A 188 30.72 -1.31 19.19
N LEU A 189 31.74 -1.84 18.47
CA LEU A 189 32.95 -2.43 19.09
C LEU A 189 33.72 -1.40 19.91
N GLU A 190 33.89 -0.20 19.37
CA GLU A 190 34.52 0.93 20.05
C GLU A 190 33.80 1.26 21.36
N SER A 191 32.46 1.38 21.33
CA SER A 191 31.66 1.69 22.51
C SER A 191 31.71 0.56 23.55
N LEU A 192 31.72 -0.69 23.09
CA LEU A 192 31.92 -1.85 23.97
C LEU A 192 33.30 -1.80 24.62
N PHE A 193 34.37 -1.46 23.86
CA PHE A 193 35.73 -1.40 24.35
C PHE A 193 35.87 -0.31 25.43
N LYS A 194 35.44 0.96 25.19
CA LYS A 194 35.54 2.04 26.17
C LYS A 194 34.75 1.76 27.46
N LEU A 195 33.55 1.15 27.33
CA LEU A 195 32.75 0.72 28.47
C LEU A 195 33.50 -0.36 29.27
N SER A 196 34.02 -1.38 28.60
CA SER A 196 34.74 -2.47 29.23
C SER A 196 36.01 -1.96 29.91
N ALA A 197 36.76 -1.05 29.28
CA ALA A 197 37.95 -0.42 29.85
C ALA A 197 37.64 0.32 31.14
N LEU A 198 36.58 1.19 31.10
CA LEU A 198 36.19 1.96 32.29
C LEU A 198 35.69 1.09 33.44
N LEU A 199 34.88 0.06 33.14
CA LEU A 199 34.39 -0.91 34.12
C LEU A 199 35.53 -1.75 34.72
N LEU A 200 36.50 -2.15 33.92
CA LEU A 200 37.69 -2.87 34.38
C LEU A 200 38.51 -2.03 35.36
N LEU A 201 38.77 -0.76 35.00
CA LEU A 201 39.46 0.18 35.86
C LEU A 201 38.70 0.44 37.17
N ALA A 202 37.35 0.63 37.08
CA ALA A 202 36.49 0.81 38.23
C ALA A 202 36.45 -0.42 39.15
N ALA A 203 36.39 -1.62 38.56
CA ALA A 203 36.42 -2.86 39.32
C ALA A 203 37.76 -3.02 40.06
N TYR A 204 38.89 -2.74 39.39
CA TYR A 204 40.18 -2.72 40.04
C TYR A 204 40.29 -1.66 41.15
N ALA A 205 39.77 -0.46 40.91
CA ALA A 205 39.71 0.57 41.93
C ALA A 205 38.88 0.11 43.15
N PHE A 206 37.71 -0.47 42.93
CA PHE A 206 36.78 -0.88 44.00
C PHE A 206 37.39 -2.07 44.83
N TRP A 207 37.75 -3.16 44.18
CA TRP A 207 38.20 -4.36 44.89
C TRP A 207 39.71 -4.33 45.23
N GLY A 208 40.54 -3.84 44.30
CA GLY A 208 42.00 -3.86 44.48
C GLY A 208 42.52 -2.67 45.32
N LEU A 209 42.02 -1.45 45.07
CA LEU A 209 42.57 -0.24 45.73
C LEU A 209 41.77 0.17 46.99
N LEU A 210 40.46 0.06 46.95
CA LEU A 210 39.59 0.42 48.06
C LEU A 210 39.28 -0.72 49.00
N GLY A 211 39.60 -1.99 48.64
CA GLY A 211 39.38 -3.17 49.48
C GLY A 211 37.95 -3.65 49.55
N GLY A 212 37.16 -3.43 48.45
CA GLY A 212 35.72 -3.76 48.36
C GLY A 212 34.85 -2.90 49.26
N MET A 213 33.65 -3.38 49.57
CA MET A 213 32.65 -2.58 50.30
C MET A 213 33.12 -2.23 51.72
N SER A 214 33.68 -3.19 52.46
CA SER A 214 34.18 -2.98 53.83
C SER A 214 35.38 -2.04 53.88
N GLY A 215 36.32 -2.15 52.93
CA GLY A 215 37.47 -1.25 52.86
C GLY A 215 37.05 0.18 52.47
N LEU A 216 36.15 0.31 51.53
CA LEU A 216 35.58 1.60 51.16
C LEU A 216 34.83 2.28 52.30
N GLU A 217 33.96 1.55 53.01
CA GLU A 217 33.25 2.06 54.17
C GLU A 217 34.18 2.57 55.26
N HIS A 218 35.19 1.79 55.58
CA HIS A 218 36.22 2.19 56.58
C HIS A 218 37.00 3.41 56.12
N TRP A 219 37.39 3.51 54.82
CA TRP A 219 38.13 4.66 54.32
C TRP A 219 37.24 5.93 54.32
N LEU A 220 35.94 5.84 53.92
CA LEU A 220 34.97 6.95 53.94
C LEU A 220 34.70 7.45 55.37
N GLN A 221 34.63 6.56 56.37
CA GLN A 221 34.52 6.93 57.77
C GLN A 221 35.72 7.75 58.27
N GLN A 222 36.92 7.46 57.74
CA GLN A 222 38.15 8.20 58.06
C GLN A 222 38.27 9.51 57.27
N ASN A 223 37.60 9.60 56.11
CA ASN A 223 37.66 10.73 55.20
C ASN A 223 36.27 11.25 54.82
N PRO A 224 35.49 11.81 55.79
CA PRO A 224 34.12 12.22 55.55
C PRO A 224 34.01 13.32 54.46
N GLN A 225 35.04 14.13 54.30
CA GLN A 225 35.11 15.16 53.25
C GLN A 225 34.99 14.60 51.83
N ALA A 226 35.49 13.39 51.58
CA ALA A 226 35.38 12.75 50.28
C ALA A 226 33.94 12.34 49.92
N LEU A 227 33.12 12.05 50.95
CA LEU A 227 31.68 11.78 50.72
C LEU A 227 30.90 13.10 50.62
N GLU A 228 31.23 14.09 51.50
CA GLU A 228 30.59 15.43 51.46
C GLU A 228 30.84 16.12 50.12
N GLN A 229 32.03 16.01 49.56
CA GLN A 229 32.36 16.58 48.26
C GLN A 229 31.52 15.98 47.12
N LEU A 230 31.22 14.68 47.15
CA LEU A 230 30.36 14.06 46.17
C LEU A 230 28.89 14.40 46.43
N GLN A 231 28.50 14.63 47.70
CA GLN A 231 27.14 14.97 48.09
C GLN A 231 26.83 16.46 48.06
N GLN A 232 27.73 17.32 47.59
CA GLN A 232 27.45 18.73 47.42
C GLN A 232 26.12 18.93 46.70
N SER A 233 25.21 19.70 47.34
CA SER A 233 23.90 19.99 46.74
C SER A 233 24.06 20.92 45.56
N PRO A 234 23.69 20.50 44.33
CA PRO A 234 23.76 21.38 43.20
C PRO A 234 22.76 22.52 43.34
N ASP A 235 23.16 23.74 43.01
CA ASP A 235 22.23 24.85 42.82
C ASP A 235 21.14 24.47 41.83
N THR A 236 19.85 24.57 42.23
CA THR A 236 18.72 24.06 41.48
C THR A 236 18.61 24.57 40.04
N SER A 237 19.17 25.74 39.77
CA SER A 237 19.15 26.35 38.45
C SER A 237 20.18 25.81 37.49
N HIS A 238 21.32 25.32 37.96
CA HIS A 238 22.40 24.79 37.13
C HIS A 238 22.06 23.43 36.52
N TRP A 239 21.51 22.51 37.32
CA TRP A 239 21.27 21.17 36.86
C TRP A 239 20.12 21.06 35.83
N GLN A 240 19.08 21.91 35.95
CA GLN A 240 17.94 21.91 35.02
C GLN A 240 18.38 22.20 33.58
N ILE A 241 19.26 23.20 33.40
CA ILE A 241 19.76 23.57 32.07
C ILE A 241 20.71 22.52 31.53
N MET A 242 21.61 21.97 32.38
CA MET A 242 22.46 20.86 31.97
C MET A 242 21.63 19.65 31.53
N LEU A 243 20.59 19.30 32.29
CA LEU A 243 19.68 18.18 31.92
C LEU A 243 19.07 18.42 30.53
N LEU A 244 18.56 19.64 30.27
CA LEU A 244 17.97 20.01 29.01
C LEU A 244 19.01 20.02 27.88
N ALA A 245 20.24 20.47 28.15
CA ALA A 245 21.33 20.46 27.18
C ALA A 245 21.69 19.01 26.76
N PHE A 246 21.92 18.13 27.73
CA PHE A 246 22.24 16.73 27.43
C PHE A 246 21.09 15.96 26.82
N PHE A 247 19.85 16.29 27.19
CA PHE A 247 18.65 15.79 26.53
C PHE A 247 18.64 16.14 25.04
N ALA A 248 18.89 17.41 24.70
CA ALA A 248 18.94 17.85 23.31
C ALA A 248 20.13 17.26 22.55
N CYS A 249 21.31 17.26 23.17
CA CYS A 249 22.55 16.74 22.59
C CYS A 249 22.45 15.30 22.15
N ALA A 250 21.65 14.47 22.83
CA ALA A 250 21.45 13.05 22.50
C ALA A 250 20.88 12.79 21.09
N PHE A 251 20.28 13.79 20.44
CA PHE A 251 19.75 13.64 19.07
C PHE A 251 20.03 14.82 18.14
N VAL A 252 20.46 15.99 18.66
CA VAL A 252 20.76 17.17 17.84
C VAL A 252 22.19 17.15 17.31
N MET A 253 23.15 16.62 18.07
CA MET A 253 24.56 16.57 17.65
C MET A 253 24.73 15.82 16.32
N PRO A 254 25.62 16.30 15.41
CA PRO A 254 25.79 15.73 14.07
C PRO A 254 26.04 14.22 14.06
N HIS A 255 26.92 13.72 14.94
CA HIS A 255 27.25 12.31 15.03
C HIS A 255 26.08 11.49 15.60
N MET A 256 25.32 12.02 16.55
CA MET A 256 24.14 11.35 17.10
C MET A 256 22.99 11.29 16.10
N PHE A 257 22.73 12.41 15.41
CA PHE A 257 21.72 12.46 14.35
C PHE A 257 22.04 11.47 13.24
N HIS A 258 23.31 11.42 12.83
CA HIS A 258 23.79 10.52 11.78
C HIS A 258 23.56 9.05 12.15
N ILE A 259 24.01 8.61 13.32
CA ILE A 259 23.86 7.21 13.75
C ILE A 259 22.40 6.85 14.02
N ALA A 260 21.62 7.74 14.64
CA ALA A 260 20.23 7.43 15.03
C ALA A 260 19.24 7.45 13.84
N PHE A 261 19.44 8.33 12.86
CA PHE A 261 18.41 8.61 11.84
C PHE A 261 18.85 8.40 10.40
N THR A 262 20.16 8.44 10.10
CA THR A 262 20.64 8.31 8.73
C THR A 262 20.93 6.87 8.36
N GLU A 263 21.53 6.10 9.27
CA GLU A 263 21.75 4.68 9.09
C GLU A 263 20.42 3.92 9.09
N ASN A 264 20.26 2.96 8.18
CA ASN A 264 18.98 2.32 7.88
C ASN A 264 18.55 1.31 8.97
N LEU A 265 18.32 1.81 10.19
CA LEU A 265 17.96 1.02 11.37
C LEU A 265 16.47 0.65 11.34
N PRO A 266 16.08 -0.60 11.61
CA PRO A 266 14.66 -0.92 11.81
C PRO A 266 14.11 -0.12 13.00
N THR A 267 12.84 0.28 12.91
CA THR A 267 12.17 1.08 13.96
C THR A 267 12.24 0.39 15.33
N GLU A 268 12.19 -0.96 15.31
CA GLU A 268 12.34 -1.80 16.51
C GLU A 268 13.68 -1.60 17.24
N SER A 269 14.75 -1.27 16.51
CA SER A 269 16.06 -1.02 17.11
C SER A 269 16.05 0.21 17.99
N LEU A 270 15.26 1.23 17.63
CA LEU A 270 15.13 2.45 18.44
C LEU A 270 14.29 2.21 19.70
N TYR A 271 13.27 1.34 19.65
CA TYR A 271 12.54 0.89 20.84
C TYR A 271 13.45 0.14 21.81
N ARG A 272 14.37 -0.67 21.31
CA ARG A 272 15.37 -1.37 22.13
C ARG A 272 16.43 -0.40 22.69
N ALA A 273 16.81 0.61 21.92
CA ALA A 273 17.72 1.67 22.35
C ALA A 273 17.11 2.51 23.49
N ALA A 274 15.78 2.64 23.56
CA ALA A 274 15.08 3.35 24.62
C ALA A 274 15.42 2.79 26.02
N TRP A 275 15.72 1.53 26.14
CA TRP A 275 16.16 0.88 27.38
C TRP A 275 17.67 0.58 27.41
N GLY A 276 18.22 0.17 26.27
CA GLY A 276 19.61 -0.22 26.18
C GLY A 276 20.56 0.95 26.38
N MET A 277 20.24 2.13 25.87
CA MET A 277 21.08 3.31 26.00
C MET A 277 21.13 3.86 27.45
N PRO A 278 19.99 4.00 28.16
CA PRO A 278 20.02 4.29 29.60
C PRO A 278 20.85 3.30 30.42
N LEU A 279 20.75 2.00 30.12
CA LEU A 279 21.58 0.98 30.78
C LEU A 279 23.07 1.18 30.49
N PHE A 280 23.45 1.45 29.25
CA PHE A 280 24.83 1.75 28.85
C PHE A 280 25.37 2.96 29.61
N LEU A 281 24.60 4.04 29.69
CA LEU A 281 24.95 5.26 30.41
C LEU A 281 25.01 5.06 31.92
N LEU A 282 24.13 4.25 32.50
CA LEU A 282 24.17 3.88 33.89
C LEU A 282 25.46 3.13 34.26
N LEU A 283 25.88 2.19 33.42
CA LEU A 283 27.14 1.43 33.62
C LEU A 283 28.34 2.34 33.58
N LEU A 284 28.38 3.36 32.70
CA LEU A 284 29.44 4.38 32.74
C LEU A 284 29.37 5.23 34.00
N ALA A 285 28.19 5.64 34.42
CA ALA A 285 28.00 6.49 35.61
C ALA A 285 28.43 5.79 36.91
N ILE A 286 28.12 4.51 37.07
CA ILE A 286 28.49 3.70 38.24
C ILE A 286 30.03 3.55 38.37
N ALA A 287 30.77 3.63 37.26
CA ALA A 287 32.22 3.54 37.31
C ALA A 287 32.91 4.79 37.92
N VAL A 288 32.25 5.94 37.93
CA VAL A 288 32.86 7.21 38.34
C VAL A 288 33.21 7.27 39.85
N PRO A 289 32.29 6.98 40.81
CA PRO A 289 32.60 7.14 42.24
C PRO A 289 33.79 6.29 42.71
N PRO A 290 33.91 4.98 42.42
CA PRO A 290 35.05 4.20 42.94
C PRO A 290 36.38 4.67 42.36
N LEU A 291 36.41 5.14 41.12
CA LEU A 291 37.64 5.71 40.54
C LEU A 291 37.97 7.05 41.16
N LEU A 292 36.99 7.90 41.40
CA LEU A 292 37.16 9.21 42.04
C LEU A 292 37.73 9.05 43.47
N TRP A 293 37.12 8.20 44.29
CA TRP A 293 37.59 7.92 45.66
C TRP A 293 38.96 7.24 45.66
N ALA A 294 39.27 6.38 44.73
CA ALA A 294 40.62 5.83 44.59
C ALA A 294 41.63 6.91 44.23
N GLY A 295 41.31 7.87 43.36
CA GLY A 295 42.13 9.04 43.06
C GLY A 295 42.40 9.92 44.28
N MET A 296 41.38 10.17 45.12
CA MET A 296 41.52 10.92 46.37
C MET A 296 42.38 10.16 47.36
N LYS A 297 42.22 8.85 47.48
CA LYS A 297 43.04 7.99 48.38
C LYS A 297 44.51 7.99 48.07
N TYR A 298 44.86 8.05 46.79
CA TYR A 298 46.23 7.97 46.30
C TYR A 298 46.82 9.32 45.88
N ASP A 299 46.16 10.43 46.23
CA ASP A 299 46.59 11.82 45.97
C ASP A 299 46.84 12.09 44.45
N ALA A 300 45.91 11.61 43.62
CA ALA A 300 46.00 11.73 42.14
C ALA A 300 45.05 12.83 41.62
N MET A 301 45.04 14.02 42.29
CA MET A 301 44.02 15.07 42.06
C MET A 301 44.60 16.37 41.52
N ASP A 302 45.89 16.39 41.03
CA ASP A 302 46.51 17.59 40.46
C ASP A 302 45.69 18.14 39.27
N ASN A 303 45.20 17.24 38.43
CA ASN A 303 44.25 17.58 37.37
C ASN A 303 43.12 16.54 37.34
N PRO A 304 41.96 16.86 37.96
CA PRO A 304 40.85 15.92 38.10
C PRO A 304 40.30 15.41 36.79
N GLU A 305 40.42 16.14 35.69
CA GLU A 305 39.96 15.69 34.37
C GLU A 305 40.79 14.48 33.86
N TYR A 306 42.10 14.43 34.18
CA TYR A 306 42.95 13.33 33.79
C TYR A 306 43.28 12.36 34.96
N LEU A 307 42.39 12.30 35.94
CA LEU A 307 42.47 11.48 37.17
C LEU A 307 42.94 10.04 36.87
N LEU A 308 42.36 9.39 35.84
CA LEU A 308 42.71 8.01 35.49
C LEU A 308 44.19 7.81 35.15
N LEU A 309 44.77 8.75 34.41
CA LEU A 309 46.21 8.69 34.04
C LEU A 309 47.11 8.98 35.21
N GLN A 310 46.77 9.97 36.04
CA GLN A 310 47.50 10.32 37.27
C GLN A 310 47.44 9.21 38.28
N LEU A 311 46.30 8.56 38.49
CA LEU A 311 46.13 7.40 39.34
C LEU A 311 47.04 6.24 38.93
N GLY A 312 47.06 5.92 37.60
CA GLY A 312 47.95 4.89 37.10
C GLY A 312 49.44 5.20 37.23
N GLN A 313 49.81 6.49 37.17
CA GLN A 313 51.19 6.96 37.45
C GLN A 313 51.57 6.79 38.92
N GLN A 314 50.67 7.24 39.84
CA GLN A 314 50.90 7.08 41.28
C GLN A 314 50.96 5.62 41.72
N LEU A 315 50.13 4.77 41.11
CA LEU A 315 50.15 3.32 41.37
C LEU A 315 51.36 2.61 40.73
N GLN A 316 52.12 3.27 39.85
CA GLN A 316 53.18 2.67 39.03
C GLN A 316 52.74 1.42 38.29
N GLN A 317 51.49 1.36 37.82
CA GLN A 317 50.92 0.20 37.11
C GLN A 317 50.83 0.45 35.62
N PRO A 318 51.73 -0.10 34.77
CA PRO A 318 51.75 0.16 33.34
C PRO A 318 50.45 -0.24 32.60
N TRP A 319 49.86 -1.37 32.95
CA TRP A 319 48.62 -1.86 32.33
C TRP A 319 47.45 -0.93 32.56
N PHE A 320 47.36 -0.27 33.75
CA PHE A 320 46.32 0.67 34.08
C PHE A 320 46.36 1.89 33.16
N ASN A 321 47.56 2.45 32.98
CA ASN A 321 47.76 3.58 32.05
C ASN A 321 47.52 3.21 30.60
N LEU A 322 47.91 2.00 30.16
CA LEU A 322 47.66 1.55 28.79
C LEU A 322 46.17 1.34 28.52
N VAL A 323 45.41 0.74 29.46
CA VAL A 323 43.95 0.58 29.34
C VAL A 323 43.26 1.96 29.35
N THR A 324 43.70 2.89 30.20
CA THR A 324 43.18 4.27 30.22
C THR A 324 43.47 4.98 28.91
N PHE A 325 44.68 4.90 28.37
CA PHE A 325 45.03 5.51 27.09
C PHE A 325 44.23 4.94 25.93
N LEU A 326 44.09 3.62 25.81
CA LEU A 326 43.32 2.97 24.76
C LEU A 326 41.80 3.23 24.91
N GLY A 327 41.30 3.28 26.14
CA GLY A 327 39.93 3.65 26.46
C GLY A 327 39.61 5.10 26.04
N GLY A 328 40.55 6.03 26.35
CA GLY A 328 40.43 7.43 25.92
C GLY A 328 40.56 7.61 24.40
N LEU A 329 41.47 6.90 23.76
CA LEU A 329 41.61 6.84 22.30
C LEU A 329 40.30 6.34 21.66
N SER A 330 39.73 5.28 22.23
CA SER A 330 38.41 4.76 21.84
C SER A 330 37.34 5.81 21.97
N ALA A 331 37.25 6.47 23.07
CA ALA A 331 36.24 7.50 23.32
C ALA A 331 36.36 8.74 22.40
N ALA A 332 37.58 9.08 21.98
CA ALA A 332 37.85 10.22 21.10
C ALA A 332 37.65 9.90 19.63
N SER A 333 38.11 8.73 19.14
CA SER A 333 38.19 8.41 17.73
C SER A 333 36.80 8.30 17.06
N GLY A 334 35.82 7.69 17.70
CA GLY A 334 34.51 7.47 17.11
C GLY A 334 33.73 8.76 16.86
N ILE A 335 33.73 9.67 17.83
CA ILE A 335 33.09 10.98 17.63
C ILE A 335 33.73 11.74 16.51
N ILE A 336 35.07 11.80 16.45
CA ILE A 336 35.76 12.51 15.38
C ILE A 336 35.39 11.96 14.03
N ILE A 337 35.41 10.64 13.86
CA ILE A 337 35.10 9.99 12.58
C ILE A 337 33.64 10.30 12.16
N VAL A 338 32.67 10.08 13.02
CA VAL A 338 31.26 10.21 12.68
C VAL A 338 30.85 11.67 12.53
N ALA A 339 31.30 12.56 13.45
CA ALA A 339 30.98 13.97 13.36
C ALA A 339 31.55 14.60 12.10
N THR A 340 32.81 14.28 11.75
CA THR A 340 33.45 14.82 10.55
C THR A 340 32.78 14.35 9.28
N VAL A 341 32.37 13.07 9.20
CA VAL A 341 31.63 12.53 8.06
C VAL A 341 30.26 13.21 7.94
N ALA A 342 29.54 13.38 9.05
CA ALA A 342 28.26 14.05 9.07
C ALA A 342 28.37 15.52 8.63
N LEU A 343 29.33 16.25 9.20
CA LEU A 343 29.60 17.64 8.84
C LEU A 343 30.04 17.80 7.37
N ALA A 344 30.87 16.88 6.89
CA ALA A 344 31.30 16.92 5.49
C ALA A 344 30.14 16.78 4.53
N SER A 345 29.18 15.96 4.87
CA SER A 345 27.97 15.78 4.10
C SER A 345 27.03 17.00 4.15
N MET A 346 26.86 17.60 5.32
CA MET A 346 26.08 18.83 5.49
C MET A 346 26.69 19.98 4.67
N LEU A 347 27.99 20.17 4.76
CA LEU A 347 28.72 21.19 3.98
C LEU A 347 28.62 20.92 2.47
N GLN A 348 28.78 19.68 2.07
CA GLN A 348 28.62 19.28 0.67
C GLN A 348 27.24 19.67 0.14
N ASN A 349 26.16 19.32 0.86
CA ASN A 349 24.79 19.50 0.39
C ASN A 349 24.29 20.93 0.46
N HIS A 350 24.62 21.67 1.54
CA HIS A 350 24.05 22.99 1.79
C HIS A 350 24.97 24.17 1.48
N VAL A 351 26.28 23.93 1.34
CA VAL A 351 27.23 25.03 1.07
C VAL A 351 27.84 24.86 -0.30
N VAL A 352 28.43 23.70 -0.63
CA VAL A 352 29.24 23.56 -1.84
C VAL A 352 28.39 23.29 -3.07
N LEU A 353 27.47 22.34 -3.03
CA LEU A 353 26.61 21.97 -4.17
C LEU A 353 25.74 23.12 -4.70
N PRO A 354 25.17 24.00 -3.86
CA PRO A 354 24.44 25.17 -4.37
C PRO A 354 25.31 26.20 -5.08
N LEU A 355 26.63 26.31 -4.73
CA LEU A 355 27.54 27.29 -5.24
C LEU A 355 28.38 26.82 -6.44
N VAL A 356 28.64 25.51 -6.54
CA VAL A 356 29.57 24.95 -7.52
C VAL A 356 28.85 24.09 -8.54
N GLN A 357 29.02 24.41 -9.83
CA GLN A 357 28.53 23.55 -10.91
C GLN A 357 29.53 22.40 -11.14
N VAL A 358 29.01 21.20 -11.33
CA VAL A 358 29.83 20.02 -11.59
C VAL A 358 30.48 20.14 -12.96
N PRO A 359 31.81 19.97 -13.08
CA PRO A 359 32.49 20.01 -14.36
C PRO A 359 32.00 18.91 -15.29
N SER A 360 31.71 19.23 -16.56
CA SER A 360 31.16 18.29 -17.56
C SER A 360 32.07 17.10 -17.86
N ASN A 361 33.38 17.22 -17.58
CA ASN A 361 34.39 16.21 -17.90
C ASN A 361 34.58 15.15 -16.80
N VAL A 362 33.91 15.26 -15.66
CA VAL A 362 34.13 14.36 -14.50
C VAL A 362 32.85 13.63 -14.16
N ARG A 363 32.96 12.32 -13.85
CA ARG A 363 31.81 11.55 -13.36
C ARG A 363 31.33 12.14 -12.05
N PHE A 364 30.06 12.54 -11.98
CA PHE A 364 29.42 13.17 -10.82
C PHE A 364 29.72 12.47 -9.49
N HIS A 365 29.57 11.16 -9.42
CA HIS A 365 29.82 10.37 -8.19
C HIS A 365 31.28 10.42 -7.75
N THR A 366 32.23 10.38 -8.68
CA THR A 366 33.66 10.43 -8.37
C THR A 366 34.03 11.83 -7.83
N TRP A 367 33.45 12.87 -8.43
CA TRP A 367 33.66 14.24 -7.98
C TRP A 367 33.13 14.47 -6.57
N LEU A 368 31.90 13.95 -6.26
CA LEU A 368 31.31 14.03 -4.93
C LEU A 368 32.20 13.36 -3.87
N LEU A 369 32.79 12.20 -4.16
CA LEU A 369 33.68 11.51 -3.25
C LEU A 369 34.98 12.29 -2.97
N TRP A 370 35.60 12.89 -3.99
CA TRP A 370 36.77 13.71 -3.81
C TRP A 370 36.48 15.00 -3.05
N LEU A 371 35.34 15.63 -3.34
CA LEU A 371 34.87 16.81 -2.61
C LEU A 371 34.68 16.46 -1.11
N ARG A 372 34.04 15.35 -0.80
CA ARG A 372 33.83 14.89 0.57
C ARG A 372 35.17 14.67 1.30
N ARG A 373 36.16 14.05 0.65
CA ARG A 373 37.51 13.86 1.20
C ARG A 373 38.16 15.18 1.53
N LEU A 374 38.07 16.13 0.66
CA LEU A 374 38.62 17.48 0.84
C LEU A 374 37.93 18.20 2.01
N ILE A 375 36.58 18.11 2.11
CA ILE A 375 35.85 18.72 3.21
C ILE A 375 36.20 18.06 4.55
N ILE A 376 36.33 16.72 4.60
CA ILE A 376 36.79 16.01 5.79
C ILE A 376 38.14 16.55 6.25
N ALA A 377 39.10 16.67 5.35
CA ALA A 377 40.40 17.20 5.68
C ALA A 377 40.34 18.68 6.16
N ALA A 378 39.47 19.52 5.52
CA ALA A 378 39.26 20.90 5.92
C ALA A 378 38.63 21.04 7.31
N VAL A 379 37.60 20.21 7.65
CA VAL A 379 36.96 20.20 8.98
C VAL A 379 37.98 19.76 10.04
N MET A 380 38.78 18.74 9.79
CA MET A 380 39.80 18.28 10.71
C MET A 380 40.89 19.33 10.94
N LEU A 381 41.34 19.97 9.85
CA LEU A 381 42.28 21.09 9.94
C LEU A 381 41.70 22.27 10.73
N GLY A 382 40.42 22.63 10.47
CA GLY A 382 39.73 23.67 11.23
C GLY A 382 39.63 23.36 12.71
N SER A 383 39.34 22.10 13.06
CA SER A 383 39.26 21.64 14.45
C SER A 383 40.65 21.62 15.12
N TYR A 384 41.71 21.22 14.38
CA TYR A 384 43.08 21.29 14.89
C TYR A 384 43.52 22.75 15.11
N LEU A 385 43.22 23.66 14.17
CA LEU A 385 43.49 25.07 14.34
C LEU A 385 42.76 25.68 15.53
N PHE A 386 41.49 25.31 15.70
CA PHE A 386 40.74 25.74 16.89
C PHE A 386 41.39 25.25 18.19
N PHE A 387 41.78 23.98 18.25
CA PHE A 387 42.56 23.43 19.38
C PHE A 387 43.85 24.21 19.62
N TYR A 388 44.65 24.45 18.57
CA TYR A 388 45.94 25.10 18.67
C TYR A 388 45.87 26.58 19.08
N LEU A 389 44.88 27.31 18.57
CA LEU A 389 44.72 28.75 18.80
C LEU A 389 43.95 29.07 20.08
N ILE A 390 42.95 28.27 20.42
CA ILE A 390 41.99 28.57 21.47
C ILE A 390 41.91 27.42 22.49
N GLY A 391 41.82 26.18 22.07
CA GLY A 391 41.50 25.04 22.89
C GLY A 391 42.48 24.78 24.02
N GLN A 392 43.77 24.99 23.81
CA GLN A 392 44.80 24.72 24.82
C GLN A 392 44.71 25.61 26.09
N ALA A 393 44.01 26.75 26.02
CA ALA A 393 43.83 27.65 27.13
C ALA A 393 42.70 27.23 28.08
N PHE A 394 41.87 26.27 27.68
CA PHE A 394 40.61 25.90 28.40
C PHE A 394 40.58 24.43 28.73
N SER A 395 39.88 24.11 29.82
CA SER A 395 39.65 22.72 30.24
C SER A 395 38.65 21.99 29.33
N LEU A 396 38.65 20.65 29.37
CA LEU A 396 37.71 19.81 28.63
C LEU A 396 36.26 20.15 28.99
N ASN A 397 36.03 20.49 30.27
CA ASN A 397 34.69 20.82 30.76
C ASN A 397 34.20 22.17 30.27
N GLN A 398 35.04 23.15 30.19
CA GLN A 398 34.71 24.50 29.68
C GLN A 398 34.36 24.44 28.20
N LEU A 399 35.15 23.77 27.39
CA LEU A 399 34.90 23.58 25.94
C LEU A 399 33.63 22.73 25.73
N GLY A 400 33.44 21.72 26.58
CA GLY A 400 32.23 20.88 26.52
C GLY A 400 30.97 21.67 26.78
N LEU A 401 30.94 22.44 27.86
CA LEU A 401 29.80 23.28 28.22
C LEU A 401 29.48 24.32 27.12
N LEU A 402 30.51 24.95 26.53
CA LEU A 402 30.38 25.87 25.43
C LEU A 402 29.65 25.20 24.26
N ALA A 403 30.07 23.99 23.85
CA ALA A 403 29.48 23.27 22.73
C ALA A 403 28.04 22.78 23.03
N PHE A 404 27.81 22.21 24.23
CA PHE A 404 26.51 21.62 24.57
C PHE A 404 25.39 22.66 24.65
N ILE A 405 25.66 23.86 25.19
CA ILE A 405 24.68 24.95 25.27
C ILE A 405 24.39 25.51 23.89
N ALA A 406 25.37 25.55 22.98
CA ALA A 406 25.14 25.96 21.61
C ALA A 406 24.26 24.94 20.83
N PHE A 407 24.51 23.64 21.02
CA PHE A 407 23.63 22.61 20.41
C PHE A 407 22.20 22.63 20.96
N LEU A 408 22.01 23.04 22.21
CA LEU A 408 20.69 23.21 22.81
C LEU A 408 19.81 24.19 22.00
N GLN A 409 20.40 25.16 21.32
CA GLN A 409 19.67 26.15 20.53
C GLN A 409 18.87 25.56 19.35
N PHE A 410 19.17 24.35 18.93
CA PHE A 410 18.40 23.66 17.87
C PHE A 410 17.16 22.91 18.40
N LEU A 411 17.05 22.73 19.72
CA LEU A 411 15.92 22.02 20.33
C LEU A 411 14.54 22.63 19.98
N PRO A 412 14.33 23.97 20.10
CA PRO A 412 13.04 24.57 19.74
C PRO A 412 12.66 24.30 18.28
N GLY A 413 13.64 24.34 17.37
CA GLY A 413 13.44 24.02 15.95
C GLY A 413 12.97 22.59 15.71
N VAL A 414 13.52 21.61 16.45
CA VAL A 414 13.10 20.21 16.36
C VAL A 414 11.66 20.06 16.88
N LEU A 415 11.33 20.67 18.02
CA LEU A 415 10.01 20.57 18.62
C LEU A 415 8.91 21.16 17.72
N VAL A 416 9.16 22.34 17.12
CA VAL A 416 8.17 22.94 16.21
C VAL A 416 8.04 22.15 14.91
N THR A 417 9.10 21.50 14.44
CA THR A 417 9.04 20.63 13.28
C THR A 417 8.12 19.44 13.50
N LEU A 418 8.10 18.89 14.70
CA LEU A 418 7.29 17.72 15.04
C LEU A 418 5.84 18.08 15.41
N TYR A 419 5.63 19.21 16.10
CA TYR A 419 4.38 19.45 16.81
C TYR A 419 3.64 20.73 16.43
N TRP A 420 4.28 21.67 15.69
CA TRP A 420 3.66 22.94 15.36
C TRP A 420 3.74 23.28 13.88
N SER A 421 2.65 23.03 13.16
CA SER A 421 2.56 23.23 11.72
C SER A 421 2.67 24.69 11.27
N ASN A 422 2.24 25.64 12.11
CA ASN A 422 2.20 27.08 11.79
C ASN A 422 3.53 27.81 11.98
N ALA A 423 4.58 27.12 12.46
CA ALA A 423 5.91 27.73 12.58
C ALA A 423 6.46 28.13 11.21
N SER A 424 6.95 29.38 11.12
CA SER A 424 7.50 29.95 9.89
C SER A 424 9.03 29.95 9.86
N ARG A 425 9.60 30.00 8.63
CA ARG A 425 11.05 30.10 8.44
C ARG A 425 11.64 31.34 9.09
N ILE A 426 10.93 32.49 9.05
CA ILE A 426 11.39 33.75 9.63
C ILE A 426 11.45 33.63 11.15
N GLY A 427 10.40 33.08 11.78
CA GLY A 427 10.40 32.82 13.21
C GLY A 427 11.53 31.89 13.63
N PHE A 428 11.77 30.80 12.90
CA PHE A 428 12.89 29.88 13.17
C PHE A 428 14.26 30.59 13.08
N LEU A 429 14.49 31.38 12.03
CA LEU A 429 15.76 32.09 11.83
C LEU A 429 15.99 33.16 12.89
N LEU A 430 14.95 33.94 13.24
CA LEU A 430 15.02 34.93 14.31
C LEU A 430 15.30 34.29 15.67
N GLY A 431 14.62 33.19 15.99
CA GLY A 431 14.86 32.45 17.22
C GLY A 431 16.29 31.93 17.30
N LEU A 432 16.74 31.25 16.28
CA LEU A 432 18.09 30.68 16.23
C LEU A 432 19.17 31.78 16.29
N ALA A 433 19.00 32.88 15.55
CA ALA A 433 19.94 34.01 15.56
C ALA A 433 19.97 34.69 16.94
N GLY A 434 18.82 34.90 17.58
CA GLY A 434 18.74 35.48 18.92
C GLY A 434 19.37 34.58 19.98
N GLY A 435 19.07 33.29 19.98
CA GLY A 435 19.63 32.32 20.91
C GLY A 435 21.15 32.18 20.78
N ILE A 436 21.63 31.97 19.55
CA ILE A 436 23.07 31.88 19.26
C ILE A 436 23.77 33.22 19.54
N GLY A 437 23.13 34.36 19.26
CA GLY A 437 23.67 35.69 19.58
C GLY A 437 23.91 35.87 21.08
N VAL A 438 22.95 35.53 21.93
CA VAL A 438 23.11 35.58 23.40
C VAL A 438 24.20 34.60 23.86
N TRP A 439 24.26 33.39 23.33
CA TRP A 439 25.28 32.42 23.67
C TRP A 439 26.68 32.95 23.26
N ALA A 440 26.81 33.49 22.05
CA ALA A 440 28.09 34.00 21.55
C ALA A 440 28.57 35.20 22.35
N LEU A 441 27.71 36.17 22.68
CA LEU A 441 28.08 37.34 23.43
C LEU A 441 28.32 37.04 24.92
N GLY A 442 27.56 36.07 25.49
CA GLY A 442 27.63 35.76 26.94
C GLY A 442 28.60 34.67 27.31
N MET A 443 28.99 33.79 26.37
CA MET A 443 29.93 32.69 26.66
C MET A 443 31.17 32.73 25.77
N LEU A 444 30.99 32.73 24.41
CA LEU A 444 32.10 32.60 23.50
C LEU A 444 33.02 33.86 23.52
N LEU A 445 32.42 35.04 23.42
CA LEU A 445 33.19 36.28 23.35
C LEU A 445 34.00 36.59 24.66
N PRO A 446 33.42 36.43 25.88
CA PRO A 446 34.23 36.57 27.09
C PRO A 446 35.37 35.55 27.16
N MET A 447 35.15 34.34 26.69
CA MET A 447 36.14 33.28 26.64
C MET A 447 37.30 33.63 25.68
N MET A 448 37.01 34.30 24.55
CA MET A 448 38.03 34.70 23.58
C MET A 448 38.81 35.96 23.97
N LEU A 449 38.24 36.80 24.83
CA LEU A 449 38.82 38.09 25.22
C LEU A 449 39.59 38.01 26.54
N ASP A 450 39.89 36.82 27.10
CA ASP A 450 40.51 36.63 28.42
C ASP A 450 39.80 37.40 29.56
N ALA A 451 38.58 37.85 29.32
CA ALA A 451 37.80 38.62 30.29
C ALA A 451 37.22 37.69 31.36
N ALA A 452 38.04 37.39 32.33
CA ALA A 452 37.84 36.50 33.47
C ALA A 452 37.81 34.99 33.09
N PRO A 453 38.71 34.16 33.60
CA PRO A 453 38.54 32.72 33.54
C PRO A 453 37.19 32.33 34.07
N LEU A 454 36.56 31.37 33.48
CA LEU A 454 35.36 30.69 34.01
C LEU A 454 35.73 29.93 35.33
N ASP A 455 36.32 30.63 36.28
CA ASP A 455 36.61 30.13 37.61
C ASP A 455 35.34 29.93 38.39
N ALA A 456 35.41 29.22 39.48
CA ALA A 456 34.30 28.75 40.32
C ALA A 456 33.22 29.81 40.65
N GLY A 457 33.58 31.11 40.62
CA GLY A 457 32.67 32.27 40.75
C GLY A 457 31.93 32.65 39.50
N ALA A 458 32.54 32.43 38.30
CA ALA A 458 31.93 32.71 37.00
C ALA A 458 31.10 31.54 36.45
N LEU A 459 31.31 30.30 36.89
CA LEU A 459 30.41 29.18 36.68
C LEU A 459 28.94 29.52 37.15
N GLY A 460 28.77 30.43 38.13
CA GLY A 460 27.49 30.92 38.55
C GLY A 460 26.69 31.75 37.53
N GLN A 461 27.31 32.16 36.40
CA GLN A 461 26.65 33.01 35.40
C GLN A 461 26.33 32.29 34.09
N TRP A 462 27.04 31.21 33.74
CA TRP A 462 26.83 30.52 32.47
C TRP A 462 25.39 29.96 32.29
N TYR A 463 24.78 29.49 33.37
CA TYR A 463 23.41 28.97 33.34
C TYR A 463 22.41 30.07 33.03
N ARG A 464 22.64 31.32 33.46
CA ARG A 464 21.80 32.47 33.15
C ARG A 464 21.86 32.76 31.64
N VAL A 465 23.08 32.78 31.09
CA VAL A 465 23.26 32.93 29.63
C VAL A 465 22.56 31.83 28.88
N ALA A 466 22.72 30.59 29.29
CA ALA A 466 22.08 29.45 28.68
C ALA A 466 20.55 29.53 28.77
N LEU A 467 20.01 29.90 29.93
CA LEU A 467 18.57 30.09 30.14
C LEU A 467 18.01 31.22 29.29
N ILE A 468 18.67 32.41 29.32
CA ILE A 468 18.25 33.55 28.53
C ILE A 468 18.32 33.23 27.01
N SER A 469 19.38 32.51 26.57
CA SER A 469 19.55 32.16 25.17
C SER A 469 18.43 31.24 24.66
N ILE A 470 18.07 30.21 25.44
CA ILE A 470 17.01 29.27 25.00
C ILE A 470 15.61 29.87 25.10
N LEU A 471 15.36 30.70 26.14
CA LEU A 471 14.09 31.40 26.26
C LEU A 471 13.90 32.46 25.19
N LEU A 472 14.93 33.24 24.87
CA LEU A 472 14.89 34.25 23.80
C LEU A 472 14.72 33.56 22.43
N ASN A 473 15.44 32.47 22.19
CA ASN A 473 15.27 31.65 20.98
C ASN A 473 13.82 31.22 20.83
N SER A 474 13.25 30.59 21.86
CA SER A 474 11.86 30.09 21.83
C SER A 474 10.85 31.23 21.68
N ALA A 475 11.05 32.37 22.39
CA ALA A 475 10.17 33.50 22.28
C ALA A 475 10.20 34.15 20.88
N LEU A 476 11.40 34.37 20.31
CA LEU A 476 11.54 34.94 18.96
C LEU A 476 11.01 33.99 17.89
N LEU A 477 11.18 32.68 18.07
CA LEU A 477 10.61 31.70 17.16
C LEU A 477 9.09 31.77 17.16
N ILE A 478 8.47 31.82 18.36
CA ILE A 478 7.00 31.90 18.49
C ILE A 478 6.49 33.24 17.95
N LEU A 479 7.03 34.36 18.44
CA LEU A 479 6.61 35.70 18.02
C LEU A 479 6.84 35.93 16.53
N GLY A 480 7.99 35.52 16.03
CA GLY A 480 8.32 35.63 14.60
C GLY A 480 7.39 34.82 13.71
N SER A 481 6.97 33.62 14.18
CA SER A 481 6.01 32.81 13.43
C SER A 481 4.59 33.35 13.47
N LEU A 482 4.20 34.03 14.55
CA LEU A 482 2.89 34.68 14.66
C LEU A 482 2.83 35.98 13.84
N LEU A 483 3.92 36.76 13.82
CA LEU A 483 3.98 38.04 13.09
C LEU A 483 4.22 37.83 11.58
N PHE A 484 4.95 36.80 11.21
CA PHE A 484 5.31 36.48 9.83
C PHE A 484 4.86 35.05 9.50
N PRO A 485 3.57 34.86 9.12
CA PRO A 485 3.05 33.52 8.81
C PRO A 485 3.81 32.90 7.64
N GLY A 486 3.91 31.55 7.70
CA GLY A 486 4.59 30.76 6.66
C GLY A 486 3.88 30.80 5.32
N SER A 487 4.61 30.55 4.25
CA SER A 487 4.06 30.38 2.91
C SER A 487 3.28 29.06 2.79
N GLU A 488 2.44 28.94 1.75
CA GLU A 488 1.69 27.71 1.46
C GLU A 488 2.63 26.49 1.32
N ALA A 489 3.79 26.68 0.70
CA ALA A 489 4.81 25.64 0.57
C ALA A 489 5.37 25.19 1.94
N GLU A 490 5.52 26.12 2.90
CA GLU A 490 5.94 25.80 4.27
C GLU A 490 4.86 25.02 5.02
N HIS A 491 3.58 25.36 4.83
CA HIS A 491 2.46 24.62 5.42
C HIS A 491 2.35 23.21 4.87
N LEU A 492 2.47 23.02 3.56
CA LEU A 492 2.49 21.68 2.94
C LEU A 492 3.67 20.83 3.44
N ALA A 493 4.86 21.44 3.61
CA ALA A 493 5.99 20.72 4.19
C ALA A 493 5.78 20.38 5.67
N ALA A 494 5.09 21.25 6.43
CA ALA A 494 4.72 20.98 7.81
C ALA A 494 3.72 19.82 7.91
N GLU A 495 2.71 19.78 7.06
CA GLU A 495 1.78 18.66 6.96
C GLU A 495 2.52 17.36 6.62
N ALA A 496 3.52 17.41 5.72
CA ALA A 496 4.34 16.24 5.40
C ALA A 496 5.20 15.75 6.57
N CYS A 497 5.56 16.64 7.52
CA CYS A 497 6.26 16.30 8.76
C CYS A 497 5.28 15.82 9.86
N ALA A 498 4.00 16.15 9.78
CA ALA A 498 3.02 15.75 10.78
C ALA A 498 2.79 14.23 10.74
N LEU A 499 2.67 13.62 11.92
CA LEU A 499 2.63 12.16 12.10
C LEU A 499 1.38 11.50 11.49
N ASN A 500 0.29 12.25 11.38
CA ASN A 500 -1.05 11.73 11.07
C ASN A 500 -1.65 12.31 9.79
N VAL A 501 -0.91 13.09 9.01
CA VAL A 501 -1.43 13.74 7.81
C VAL A 501 -1.00 12.95 6.56
N LEU A 502 -1.98 12.58 5.76
CA LEU A 502 -1.74 12.02 4.42
C LEU A 502 -1.29 13.14 3.48
N PRO A 503 -0.21 12.93 2.72
CA PRO A 503 0.23 13.93 1.76
C PRO A 503 -0.87 14.15 0.72
N ARG A 504 -1.29 15.40 0.58
CA ARG A 504 -2.16 15.78 -0.55
C ARG A 504 -1.34 15.69 -1.83
N PRO A 505 -1.80 14.95 -2.86
CA PRO A 505 -1.18 15.07 -4.17
C PRO A 505 -1.38 16.50 -4.67
N LEU A 506 -0.30 17.16 -5.05
CA LEU A 506 -0.37 18.47 -5.70
C LEU A 506 -1.06 18.28 -7.06
N ALA A 507 -2.08 19.08 -7.35
CA ALA A 507 -2.84 19.03 -8.60
C ALA A 507 -1.94 19.10 -9.85
N ASP A 508 -0.83 19.84 -9.75
CA ASP A 508 0.16 20.02 -10.81
C ASP A 508 1.03 18.76 -11.06
N SER A 509 0.89 17.71 -10.27
CA SER A 509 1.74 16.50 -10.37
C SER A 509 1.20 15.43 -11.33
N LEU A 510 0.02 15.62 -11.90
CA LEU A 510 -0.69 14.61 -12.70
C LEU A 510 -0.42 14.65 -14.21
N ALA A 511 0.45 15.56 -14.68
CA ALA A 511 0.92 15.48 -16.06
C ALA A 511 1.80 14.22 -16.21
N ALA A 512 1.44 13.35 -17.14
CA ALA A 512 2.24 12.18 -17.49
C ALA A 512 3.57 12.66 -18.10
N ALA A 513 4.63 12.66 -17.28
CA ALA A 513 5.96 12.97 -17.75
C ALA A 513 6.59 11.69 -18.32
N SER A 514 7.23 11.80 -19.49
CA SER A 514 7.98 10.69 -20.09
C SER A 514 9.32 10.48 -19.37
N GLU A 515 9.90 9.29 -19.51
CA GLU A 515 11.26 9.00 -19.01
C GLU A 515 12.29 10.01 -19.54
N GLU A 516 12.18 10.39 -20.81
CA GLU A 516 13.06 11.33 -21.47
C GLU A 516 12.95 12.74 -20.89
N GLU A 517 11.78 13.17 -20.45
CA GLU A 517 11.56 14.44 -19.80
C GLU A 517 12.25 14.51 -18.42
N PHE A 518 12.22 13.43 -17.66
CA PHE A 518 12.98 13.32 -16.41
C PHE A 518 14.49 13.34 -16.67
N ILE A 519 14.98 12.67 -17.71
CA ILE A 519 16.39 12.72 -18.11
C ILE A 519 16.79 14.14 -18.48
N ALA A 520 16.01 14.82 -19.31
CA ALA A 520 16.30 16.19 -19.73
C ALA A 520 16.39 17.19 -18.57
N ARG A 521 15.57 17.00 -17.53
CA ARG A 521 15.59 17.84 -16.32
C ARG A 521 16.79 17.57 -15.41
N LEU A 522 17.19 16.32 -15.29
CA LEU A 522 18.28 15.91 -14.39
C LEU A 522 19.65 16.04 -15.04
N ALA A 523 19.75 15.91 -16.35
CA ALA A 523 21.00 15.94 -17.10
C ALA A 523 21.85 17.21 -16.88
N PRO A 524 21.30 18.44 -16.79
CA PRO A 524 22.10 19.65 -16.58
C PRO A 524 22.87 19.66 -15.23
N ARG A 525 22.38 18.96 -14.22
CA ARG A 525 23.01 18.91 -12.88
C ARG A 525 23.81 17.64 -12.63
N LEU A 526 23.32 16.48 -13.09
CA LEU A 526 23.91 15.18 -12.81
C LEU A 526 24.78 14.65 -13.95
N GLY A 527 24.66 15.22 -15.15
CA GLY A 527 25.14 14.63 -16.39
C GLY A 527 24.18 13.53 -16.92
N GLU A 528 24.12 13.35 -18.23
CA GLU A 528 23.13 12.45 -18.87
C GLU A 528 23.26 11.00 -18.42
N GLU A 529 24.48 10.48 -18.32
CA GLU A 529 24.72 9.09 -17.91
C GLU A 529 24.32 8.83 -16.45
N SER A 530 24.55 9.80 -15.55
CA SER A 530 24.16 9.68 -14.15
C SER A 530 22.64 9.83 -13.95
N ALA A 531 22.03 10.75 -14.72
CA ALA A 531 20.57 10.92 -14.74
C ALA A 531 19.86 9.65 -15.20
N ARG A 532 20.30 9.05 -16.31
CA ARG A 532 19.74 7.76 -16.79
C ARG A 532 19.87 6.65 -15.75
N ARG A 533 21.02 6.53 -15.09
CA ARG A 533 21.23 5.50 -14.06
C ARG A 533 20.31 5.67 -12.86
N GLU A 534 20.11 6.89 -12.38
CA GLU A 534 19.23 7.15 -11.23
C GLU A 534 17.75 6.91 -11.59
N ILE A 535 17.33 7.25 -12.80
CA ILE A 535 15.96 6.97 -13.28
C ILE A 535 15.77 5.46 -13.44
N GLN A 536 16.69 4.74 -14.06
CA GLN A 536 16.60 3.27 -14.19
C GLN A 536 16.58 2.58 -12.84
N ARG A 537 17.37 3.07 -11.86
CA ARG A 537 17.36 2.56 -10.49
C ARG A 537 15.99 2.81 -9.82
N ALA A 538 15.42 3.99 -9.98
CA ALA A 538 14.10 4.30 -9.45
C ALA A 538 13.00 3.47 -10.11
N MET A 539 13.03 3.31 -11.44
CA MET A 539 12.10 2.46 -12.19
C MET A 539 12.20 0.99 -11.77
N SER A 540 13.42 0.45 -11.64
CA SER A 540 13.63 -0.93 -11.20
C SER A 540 13.15 -1.16 -9.76
N SER A 541 13.33 -0.19 -8.86
CA SER A 541 12.82 -0.28 -7.47
C SER A 541 11.29 -0.27 -7.39
N LEU A 542 10.63 0.34 -8.35
CA LEU A 542 9.17 0.42 -8.48
C LEU A 542 8.60 -0.68 -9.40
N GLN A 543 9.45 -1.53 -9.97
CA GLN A 543 9.07 -2.56 -10.95
C GLN A 543 8.32 -2.01 -12.18
N LEU A 544 8.68 -0.78 -12.61
CA LEU A 544 8.09 -0.13 -13.77
C LEU A 544 8.79 -0.56 -15.05
N SER A 545 8.02 -0.85 -16.09
CA SER A 545 8.54 -1.18 -17.42
C SER A 545 8.91 0.10 -18.20
N PRO A 546 9.99 0.08 -19.01
CA PRO A 546 10.30 1.19 -19.94
C PRO A 546 9.14 1.41 -20.92
N GLY A 547 8.70 2.64 -21.11
CA GLY A 547 7.63 2.99 -22.06
C GLY A 547 6.79 4.19 -21.60
N GLN A 548 5.56 4.30 -22.09
CA GLN A 548 4.63 5.33 -21.65
C GLN A 548 4.23 5.09 -20.17
N LEU A 549 4.70 5.97 -19.29
CA LEU A 549 4.35 5.96 -17.88
C LEU A 549 2.90 6.43 -17.70
N ARG A 550 2.12 5.67 -16.97
CA ARG A 550 0.78 6.11 -16.54
C ARG A 550 0.94 7.30 -15.57
N PRO A 551 -0.04 8.18 -15.44
CA PRO A 551 0.05 9.33 -14.54
C PRO A 551 0.43 8.95 -13.10
N LEU A 552 -0.08 7.84 -12.59
CA LEU A 552 0.24 7.31 -11.27
C LEU A 552 1.69 6.81 -11.17
N ASP A 553 2.18 6.14 -12.20
CA ASP A 553 3.55 5.61 -12.26
C ASP A 553 4.55 6.77 -12.39
N SER A 554 4.20 7.81 -13.14
CA SER A 554 4.97 9.05 -13.23
C SER A 554 5.07 9.76 -11.88
N LEU A 555 3.97 9.82 -11.10
CA LEU A 555 3.96 10.37 -9.74
C LEU A 555 4.82 9.54 -8.78
N ARG A 556 4.70 8.21 -8.83
CA ARG A 556 5.53 7.29 -8.03
C ARG A 556 7.00 7.42 -8.38
N LEU A 557 7.33 7.48 -9.66
CA LEU A 557 8.69 7.67 -10.16
C LEU A 557 9.26 9.01 -9.69
N ARG A 558 8.50 10.09 -9.81
CA ARG A 558 8.89 11.42 -9.31
C ARG A 558 9.17 11.40 -7.82
N THR A 559 8.28 10.83 -7.01
CA THR A 559 8.45 10.73 -5.56
C THR A 559 9.70 9.91 -5.20
N GLN A 560 9.93 8.81 -5.90
CA GLN A 560 11.12 7.98 -5.70
C GLN A 560 12.40 8.70 -6.12
N LEU A 561 12.38 9.44 -7.24
CA LEU A 561 13.50 10.27 -7.69
C LEU A 561 13.77 11.40 -6.70
N GLU A 562 12.73 12.09 -6.21
CA GLU A 562 12.90 13.15 -5.20
C GLU A 562 13.56 12.59 -3.93
N GLN A 563 13.14 11.43 -3.49
CA GLN A 563 13.75 10.75 -2.34
C GLN A 563 15.23 10.36 -2.60
N ASN A 564 15.52 9.76 -3.75
CA ASN A 564 16.88 9.36 -4.09
C ASN A 564 17.81 10.57 -4.23
N LEU A 565 17.34 11.64 -4.86
CA LEU A 565 18.09 12.88 -5.08
C LEU A 565 18.22 13.70 -3.79
N SER A 566 17.23 13.66 -2.88
CA SER A 566 17.30 14.32 -1.58
C SER A 566 18.51 13.85 -0.76
N ALA A 567 18.83 12.57 -0.84
CA ALA A 567 20.02 12.03 -0.17
C ALA A 567 21.35 12.43 -0.83
N LEU A 568 21.34 12.89 -2.09
CA LEU A 568 22.55 13.26 -2.86
C LEU A 568 22.78 14.77 -2.95
N LEU A 569 21.72 15.54 -3.12
CA LEU A 569 21.73 16.98 -3.41
C LEU A 569 21.09 17.84 -2.31
N GLY A 570 20.48 17.19 -1.33
CA GLY A 570 19.61 17.82 -0.33
C GLY A 570 18.16 17.98 -0.80
N PRO A 571 17.21 18.13 0.15
CA PRO A 571 15.77 18.05 -0.12
C PRO A 571 15.21 19.22 -0.94
N VAL A 572 15.76 20.42 -0.79
CA VAL A 572 15.29 21.63 -1.49
C VAL A 572 15.71 21.61 -2.95
N GLU A 573 16.95 21.25 -3.25
CA GLU A 573 17.47 21.16 -4.61
C GLU A 573 16.81 20.01 -5.38
N ALA A 574 16.62 18.86 -4.73
CA ALA A 574 15.92 17.72 -5.32
C ALA A 574 14.47 18.08 -5.69
N ALA A 575 13.75 18.76 -4.81
CA ALA A 575 12.40 19.23 -5.09
C ALA A 575 12.35 20.26 -6.23
N ALA A 576 13.31 21.19 -6.27
CA ALA A 576 13.38 22.21 -7.31
C ALA A 576 13.63 21.63 -8.71
N LEU A 577 14.49 20.61 -8.82
CA LEU A 577 14.78 19.92 -10.09
C LEU A 577 13.59 19.14 -10.64
N LEU A 578 12.68 18.69 -9.78
CA LEU A 578 11.52 17.87 -10.14
C LEU A 578 10.19 18.65 -10.13
N GLN A 579 10.22 20.01 -9.96
CA GLN A 579 9.00 20.82 -10.04
C GLN A 579 8.35 20.71 -11.42
N PRO A 580 7.01 20.53 -11.52
CA PRO A 580 6.31 20.54 -12.80
C PRO A 580 6.36 21.94 -13.43
N LEU A 581 6.46 22.00 -14.77
CA LEU A 581 6.15 23.23 -15.50
C LEU A 581 4.68 23.56 -15.28
N GLN A 582 4.37 24.82 -14.98
CA GLN A 582 2.99 25.31 -14.83
C GLN A 582 2.25 25.08 -16.15
N THR A 583 1.47 24.01 -16.21
CA THR A 583 0.48 23.79 -17.27
C THR A 583 -0.85 24.35 -16.77
N GLU A 584 -1.58 25.03 -17.65
CA GLU A 584 -2.84 25.70 -17.36
C GLU A 584 -3.79 24.87 -16.51
N ARG A 585 -4.36 25.48 -15.48
CA ARG A 585 -5.37 24.90 -14.56
C ARG A 585 -6.57 24.44 -15.36
N SER A 586 -6.68 23.19 -15.65
CA SER A 586 -7.91 22.56 -16.15
C SER A 586 -8.79 22.18 -14.96
N ASN A 587 -10.02 22.70 -14.96
CA ASN A 587 -11.01 22.48 -13.90
C ASN A 587 -11.51 21.03 -13.72
N GLY A 588 -10.97 20.07 -14.49
CA GLY A 588 -11.36 18.66 -14.44
C GLY A 588 -10.64 17.76 -13.41
N PHE A 589 -9.79 18.33 -12.58
CA PHE A 589 -8.83 17.57 -11.77
C PHE A 589 -9.37 16.95 -10.46
N LYS A 590 -10.39 17.55 -9.83
CA LYS A 590 -10.82 17.12 -8.48
C LYS A 590 -11.22 15.66 -8.33
N ALA A 591 -11.91 15.09 -9.31
CA ALA A 591 -12.38 13.70 -9.25
C ALA A 591 -11.24 12.67 -9.39
N ARG A 592 -10.26 12.94 -10.27
CA ARG A 592 -9.05 12.12 -10.43
C ARG A 592 -8.13 12.19 -9.22
N GLU A 593 -8.01 13.37 -8.59
CA GLU A 593 -7.22 13.57 -7.38
C GLU A 593 -7.76 12.77 -6.21
N VAL A 594 -9.09 12.74 -6.03
CA VAL A 594 -9.74 11.95 -4.98
C VAL A 594 -9.48 10.46 -5.19
N HIS A 595 -9.59 9.96 -6.40
CA HIS A 595 -9.32 8.54 -6.71
C HIS A 595 -7.86 8.15 -6.49
N LEU A 596 -6.91 9.03 -6.85
CA LEU A 596 -5.47 8.83 -6.62
C LEU A 596 -5.10 8.87 -5.13
N LEU A 597 -5.71 9.80 -4.38
CA LEU A 597 -5.59 9.86 -2.91
C LEU A 597 -6.09 8.56 -2.27
N GLU A 598 -7.18 8.03 -2.78
CA GLU A 598 -7.77 6.80 -2.28
C GLU A 598 -6.89 5.56 -2.56
N GLN A 599 -6.30 5.46 -3.75
CA GLN A 599 -5.33 4.41 -4.06
C GLN A 599 -4.04 4.52 -3.23
N GLN A 600 -3.60 5.75 -2.93
CA GLN A 600 -2.48 5.96 -2.01
C GLN A 600 -2.84 5.57 -0.57
N LEU A 601 -4.06 5.84 -0.12
CA LEU A 601 -4.55 5.41 1.19
C LEU A 601 -4.52 3.89 1.35
N GLU A 602 -4.82 3.13 0.30
CA GLU A 602 -4.74 1.67 0.30
C GLU A 602 -3.31 1.14 0.51
N THR A 603 -2.30 1.86 0.03
CA THR A 603 -0.89 1.50 0.24
C THR A 603 -0.35 1.86 1.64
N TYR A 604 -1.05 2.71 2.40
CA TYR A 604 -0.65 3.16 3.74
C TYR A 604 -1.29 2.39 4.91
N ASP A 605 -1.96 1.29 4.65
CA ASP A 605 -2.78 0.50 5.58
C ASP A 605 -2.11 0.13 6.92
N GLN A 606 -0.80 -0.03 6.94
CA GLN A 606 -0.08 -0.45 8.15
C GLN A 606 0.31 0.70 9.10
N ARG A 607 -0.11 1.95 8.85
CA ARG A 607 0.44 3.14 9.53
C ARG A 607 -0.58 4.01 10.28
N LEU A 608 -1.86 3.76 10.09
CA LEU A 608 -2.91 4.49 10.81
C LEU A 608 -3.19 3.83 12.16
N SER A 609 -3.31 4.60 13.23
CA SER A 609 -3.65 4.12 14.57
C SER A 609 -4.73 5.00 15.22
N GLY A 610 -5.55 4.42 16.12
CA GLY A 610 -6.62 5.12 16.83
C GLY A 610 -7.81 5.49 15.93
N LEU A 611 -8.48 6.61 16.21
CA LEU A 611 -9.69 7.07 15.50
C LEU A 611 -9.51 7.20 14.00
N ALA A 612 -8.30 7.57 13.53
CA ALA A 612 -8.00 7.66 12.11
C ALA A 612 -8.04 6.29 11.41
N ALA A 613 -7.61 5.24 12.10
CA ALA A 613 -7.70 3.87 11.59
C ALA A 613 -9.15 3.39 11.52
N GLU A 614 -9.97 3.70 12.53
CA GLU A 614 -11.40 3.37 12.54
C GLU A 614 -12.16 4.10 11.43
N LEU A 615 -11.90 5.39 11.24
CA LEU A 615 -12.51 6.17 10.16
C LEU A 615 -12.10 5.65 8.77
N ASP A 616 -10.83 5.29 8.61
CA ASP A 616 -10.37 4.73 7.35
C ASP A 616 -10.94 3.32 7.11
N GLN A 617 -11.05 2.50 8.14
CA GLN A 617 -11.70 1.19 8.07
C GLN A 617 -13.20 1.33 7.71
N LEU A 618 -13.91 2.29 8.32
CA LEU A 618 -15.31 2.57 8.01
C LEU A 618 -15.47 3.07 6.57
N ARG A 619 -14.60 3.99 6.14
CA ARG A 619 -14.58 4.49 4.76
C ARG A 619 -14.36 3.36 3.75
N ARG A 620 -13.38 2.47 4.00
CA ARG A 620 -13.11 1.30 3.14
C ARG A 620 -14.28 0.34 3.12
N TYR A 621 -14.90 0.11 4.26
CA TYR A 621 -16.09 -0.72 4.35
C TYR A 621 -17.22 -0.16 3.47
N HIS A 622 -17.54 1.13 3.59
CA HIS A 622 -18.56 1.75 2.76
C HIS A 622 -18.22 1.72 1.28
N ARG A 623 -16.97 2.01 0.93
CA ARG A 623 -16.52 1.96 -0.46
C ARG A 623 -16.56 0.54 -1.02
N ALA A 624 -16.03 -0.45 -0.29
CA ALA A 624 -16.08 -1.84 -0.70
C ALA A 624 -17.52 -2.33 -0.86
N THR A 625 -18.42 -1.86 -0.01
CA THR A 625 -19.86 -2.14 -0.11
C THR A 625 -20.43 -1.55 -1.40
N LEU A 626 -20.22 -0.26 -1.67
CA LEU A 626 -20.68 0.38 -2.90
C LEU A 626 -20.08 -0.26 -4.17
N GLN A 627 -18.81 -0.64 -4.11
CA GLN A 627 -18.11 -1.27 -5.23
C GLN A 627 -18.63 -2.67 -5.54
N ARG A 628 -19.11 -3.42 -4.51
CA ARG A 628 -19.60 -4.80 -4.63
C ARG A 628 -21.13 -4.92 -4.69
N LEU A 629 -21.85 -3.81 -4.69
CA LEU A 629 -23.30 -3.84 -4.87
C LEU A 629 -23.63 -4.50 -6.22
N PRO A 630 -24.62 -5.41 -6.27
CA PRO A 630 -25.05 -6.06 -7.51
C PRO A 630 -25.92 -5.16 -8.40
N ILE A 631 -25.81 -3.85 -8.22
CA ILE A 631 -26.44 -2.80 -9.00
C ILE A 631 -25.38 -1.81 -9.46
N GLY A 632 -25.54 -1.25 -10.64
CA GLY A 632 -24.66 -0.21 -11.14
C GLY A 632 -24.83 1.07 -10.33
N VAL A 633 -23.73 1.63 -9.79
CA VAL A 633 -23.75 2.89 -9.03
C VAL A 633 -22.82 3.90 -9.69
N CYS A 634 -23.38 5.04 -10.08
CA CYS A 634 -22.64 6.19 -10.59
C CYS A 634 -22.97 7.42 -9.76
N THR A 635 -21.96 8.20 -9.35
CA THR A 635 -22.16 9.52 -8.75
C THR A 635 -21.63 10.61 -9.66
N LEU A 636 -22.36 11.71 -9.72
CA LEU A 636 -22.08 12.86 -10.57
C LEU A 636 -21.90 14.11 -9.70
N ASP A 637 -21.06 15.04 -10.14
CA ASP A 637 -20.99 16.38 -9.60
C ASP A 637 -22.07 17.30 -10.18
N ALA A 638 -22.04 18.58 -9.79
CA ALA A 638 -22.96 19.61 -10.29
C ALA A 638 -22.84 19.82 -11.82
N ASP A 639 -21.65 19.57 -12.37
CA ASP A 639 -21.34 19.74 -13.79
C ASP A 639 -21.58 18.45 -14.61
N GLN A 640 -22.23 17.43 -14.04
CA GLN A 640 -22.47 16.11 -14.62
C GLN A 640 -21.18 15.32 -14.94
N ARG A 641 -20.09 15.54 -14.19
CA ARG A 641 -18.87 14.73 -14.28
C ARG A 641 -18.98 13.51 -13.37
N ILE A 642 -18.47 12.40 -13.81
CA ILE A 642 -18.51 11.14 -13.09
C ILE A 642 -17.47 11.17 -11.96
N LEU A 643 -17.95 11.06 -10.70
CA LEU A 643 -17.12 11.00 -9.50
C LEU A 643 -16.87 9.57 -9.00
N PHE A 644 -17.82 8.67 -9.22
CA PHE A 644 -17.74 7.28 -8.79
C PHE A 644 -18.39 6.38 -9.85
N TRP A 645 -17.80 5.19 -10.04
CA TRP A 645 -18.22 4.17 -10.99
C TRP A 645 -17.86 2.81 -10.39
N ASN A 646 -18.84 1.97 -10.09
CA ASN A 646 -18.61 0.70 -9.42
C ASN A 646 -18.35 -0.45 -10.42
N ALA A 647 -17.91 -1.59 -9.89
CA ALA A 647 -17.57 -2.77 -10.68
C ALA A 647 -18.75 -3.32 -11.51
N GLU A 648 -19.98 -3.13 -11.02
CA GLU A 648 -21.17 -3.59 -11.72
C GLU A 648 -21.45 -2.74 -12.99
N LEU A 649 -21.19 -1.43 -12.93
CA LEU A 649 -21.24 -0.59 -14.12
C LEU A 649 -20.11 -0.92 -15.11
N GLU A 650 -18.93 -1.27 -14.64
CA GLU A 650 -17.87 -1.77 -15.52
C GLU A 650 -18.32 -3.03 -16.27
N ARG A 651 -19.01 -3.93 -15.56
CA ARG A 651 -19.56 -5.16 -16.16
C ARG A 651 -20.68 -4.89 -17.19
N TYR A 652 -21.60 -3.94 -16.89
CA TYR A 652 -22.70 -3.62 -17.80
C TYR A 652 -22.23 -2.88 -19.05
N THR A 653 -21.27 -1.97 -18.88
CA THR A 653 -20.86 -1.03 -19.94
C THR A 653 -19.60 -1.44 -20.68
N GLY A 654 -18.76 -2.32 -20.11
CA GLY A 654 -17.41 -2.61 -20.59
C GLY A 654 -16.41 -1.48 -20.36
N LEU A 655 -16.79 -0.40 -19.66
CA LEU A 655 -15.97 0.78 -19.44
C LEU A 655 -15.31 0.73 -18.06
N MET A 656 -13.97 0.72 -17.99
CA MET A 656 -13.24 0.74 -16.75
C MET A 656 -13.38 2.10 -16.03
N ALA A 657 -13.50 2.07 -14.70
CA ALA A 657 -13.60 3.27 -13.86
C ALA A 657 -12.43 4.24 -14.07
N GLU A 658 -11.21 3.71 -14.24
CA GLU A 658 -10.01 4.54 -14.48
C GLU A 658 -10.13 5.46 -15.70
N HIS A 659 -10.91 5.07 -16.71
CA HIS A 659 -11.11 5.85 -17.93
C HIS A 659 -12.33 6.75 -17.87
N THR A 660 -13.34 6.38 -17.05
CA THR A 660 -14.64 7.10 -17.00
C THR A 660 -14.65 8.20 -15.94
N LEU A 661 -13.87 8.05 -14.85
CA LEU A 661 -13.82 9.04 -13.78
C LEU A 661 -13.31 10.40 -14.26
N GLY A 662 -14.07 11.46 -13.92
CA GLY A 662 -13.81 12.85 -14.33
C GLY A 662 -14.29 13.23 -15.73
N GLN A 663 -14.80 12.28 -16.54
CA GLN A 663 -15.43 12.58 -17.82
C GLN A 663 -16.86 13.12 -17.61
N LEU A 664 -17.35 13.89 -18.59
CA LEU A 664 -18.75 14.25 -18.68
C LEU A 664 -19.59 13.04 -19.09
N LEU A 665 -20.78 12.91 -18.52
CA LEU A 665 -21.70 11.83 -18.83
C LEU A 665 -22.02 11.75 -20.35
N SER A 666 -22.07 12.89 -21.02
CA SER A 666 -22.29 12.99 -22.46
C SER A 666 -21.13 12.49 -23.33
N GLN A 667 -19.94 12.29 -22.74
CA GLN A 667 -18.75 11.80 -23.45
C GLN A 667 -18.63 10.26 -23.44
N LEU A 668 -19.53 9.58 -22.74
CA LEU A 668 -19.55 8.12 -22.74
C LEU A 668 -19.90 7.57 -24.13
N PRO A 669 -19.45 6.36 -24.50
CA PRO A 669 -19.88 5.70 -25.71
C PRO A 669 -21.40 5.43 -25.74
N ARG A 670 -22.01 5.43 -26.92
CA ARG A 670 -23.38 4.94 -27.11
C ARG A 670 -23.46 3.45 -26.85
N PRO A 671 -24.56 2.94 -26.29
CA PRO A 671 -25.84 3.60 -25.98
C PRO A 671 -25.90 4.32 -24.62
N TRP A 672 -24.84 4.21 -23.79
CA TRP A 672 -24.84 4.66 -22.41
C TRP A 672 -24.94 6.19 -22.26
N SER A 673 -24.25 6.96 -23.13
CA SER A 673 -24.36 8.43 -23.13
C SER A 673 -25.81 8.88 -23.31
N ASP A 674 -26.53 8.29 -24.27
CA ASP A 674 -27.90 8.68 -24.59
C ASP A 674 -28.86 8.28 -23.44
N LEU A 675 -28.70 7.07 -22.91
CA LEU A 675 -29.53 6.56 -21.82
C LEU A 675 -29.39 7.40 -20.54
N LEU A 676 -28.14 7.57 -20.06
CA LEU A 676 -27.86 8.20 -18.79
C LEU A 676 -28.04 9.72 -18.86
N HIS A 677 -27.66 10.36 -19.98
CA HIS A 677 -27.82 11.80 -20.14
C HIS A 677 -29.32 12.19 -20.23
N ASN A 678 -30.13 11.46 -21.03
CA ASN A 678 -31.55 11.70 -21.11
C ASN A 678 -32.25 11.49 -19.76
N PHE A 679 -31.84 10.46 -19.00
CA PHE A 679 -32.43 10.23 -17.69
C PHE A 679 -32.03 11.32 -16.67
N THR A 680 -30.82 11.84 -16.71
CA THR A 680 -30.36 12.90 -15.80
C THR A 680 -30.99 14.26 -16.14
N ALA A 681 -31.33 14.52 -17.39
CA ALA A 681 -31.98 15.74 -17.88
C ALA A 681 -33.49 15.80 -17.55
N ASN A 682 -34.17 14.64 -17.47
CA ASN A 682 -35.59 14.56 -17.12
C ASN A 682 -35.80 14.75 -15.62
N ASP A 683 -36.98 15.20 -15.18
CA ASP A 683 -37.30 15.37 -13.76
C ASP A 683 -37.79 14.08 -13.07
N THR A 684 -37.97 12.98 -13.83
CA THR A 684 -38.38 11.70 -13.27
C THR A 684 -37.27 11.09 -12.41
N LEU A 685 -37.61 10.68 -11.19
CA LEU A 685 -36.66 10.06 -10.25
C LEU A 685 -36.42 8.57 -10.54
N HIS A 686 -37.31 7.96 -11.29
CA HIS A 686 -37.33 6.55 -11.60
C HIS A 686 -37.81 6.28 -13.02
N GLN A 687 -37.19 5.34 -13.73
CA GLN A 687 -37.61 4.92 -15.07
C GLN A 687 -37.40 3.38 -15.18
N GLU A 688 -38.53 2.66 -15.31
CA GLU A 688 -38.54 1.19 -15.35
C GLU A 688 -38.28 0.65 -16.74
N ALA A 689 -37.63 -0.51 -16.76
CA ALA A 689 -37.54 -1.44 -17.89
C ALA A 689 -37.20 -0.81 -19.26
N GLN A 690 -36.12 -0.03 -19.31
CA GLN A 690 -35.61 0.52 -20.58
C GLN A 690 -34.90 -0.55 -21.37
N LEU A 691 -35.30 -0.73 -22.61
CA LEU A 691 -34.66 -1.68 -23.54
C LEU A 691 -33.39 -1.06 -24.11
N VAL A 692 -32.26 -1.72 -23.91
CA VAL A 692 -30.96 -1.33 -24.47
C VAL A 692 -30.40 -2.51 -25.25
N GLU A 693 -29.96 -2.26 -26.47
CA GLU A 693 -29.26 -3.26 -27.30
C GLU A 693 -27.75 -3.14 -27.09
N ILE A 694 -27.15 -4.22 -26.57
CA ILE A 694 -25.71 -4.31 -26.29
C ILE A 694 -25.17 -5.56 -26.97
N ASP A 695 -24.20 -5.40 -27.83
CA ASP A 695 -23.58 -6.51 -28.60
C ASP A 695 -24.60 -7.43 -29.32
N GLY A 696 -25.68 -6.84 -29.82
CA GLY A 696 -26.75 -7.60 -30.51
C GLY A 696 -27.71 -8.32 -29.56
N GLN A 697 -27.59 -8.14 -28.25
CA GLN A 697 -28.51 -8.69 -27.25
C GLN A 697 -29.40 -7.59 -26.66
N GLN A 698 -30.67 -7.90 -26.51
CA GLN A 698 -31.64 -7.01 -25.85
C GLN A 698 -31.56 -7.21 -24.36
N ARG A 699 -31.21 -6.15 -23.61
CA ARG A 699 -31.20 -6.12 -22.15
C ARG A 699 -32.10 -5.03 -21.60
N TRP A 700 -32.67 -5.26 -20.44
CA TRP A 700 -33.63 -4.35 -19.78
C TRP A 700 -32.97 -3.74 -18.55
N PHE A 701 -32.99 -2.40 -18.45
CA PHE A 701 -32.41 -1.66 -17.34
C PHE A 701 -33.45 -0.77 -16.68
N SER A 702 -33.47 -0.75 -15.35
CA SER A 702 -34.22 0.21 -14.54
C SER A 702 -33.26 1.23 -13.96
N LEU A 703 -33.64 2.50 -14.03
CA LEU A 703 -32.82 3.64 -13.66
C LEU A 703 -33.46 4.40 -12.50
N HIS A 704 -32.67 4.70 -11.47
CA HIS A 704 -33.06 5.53 -10.34
C HIS A 704 -32.07 6.67 -10.15
N LYS A 705 -32.52 7.86 -9.71
CA LYS A 705 -31.66 8.97 -9.36
C LYS A 705 -32.09 9.63 -8.06
N ALA A 706 -31.06 10.05 -7.27
CA ALA A 706 -31.24 10.83 -6.05
C ALA A 706 -30.29 12.02 -6.03
N ARG A 707 -30.71 13.13 -5.41
CA ARG A 707 -29.85 14.30 -5.19
C ARG A 707 -29.11 14.15 -3.88
N LEU A 708 -27.87 14.60 -3.85
CA LEU A 708 -27.01 14.68 -2.66
C LEU A 708 -27.04 16.12 -2.14
N ASP A 709 -28.13 16.50 -1.48
CA ASP A 709 -28.40 17.90 -1.08
C ASP A 709 -27.47 18.39 0.06
N ASP A 710 -26.90 17.50 0.87
CA ASP A 710 -26.06 17.84 2.03
C ASP A 710 -24.53 17.92 1.70
N THR A 711 -24.15 17.78 0.43
CA THR A 711 -22.74 17.84 0.04
C THR A 711 -22.39 19.18 -0.61
N PRO A 712 -21.16 19.72 -0.39
CA PRO A 712 -20.72 20.97 -1.02
C PRO A 712 -20.76 20.95 -2.56
N SER A 713 -20.87 19.76 -3.16
CA SER A 713 -20.84 19.54 -4.61
C SER A 713 -22.21 19.45 -5.27
N GLN A 714 -23.33 19.51 -4.54
CA GLN A 714 -24.70 19.36 -5.08
C GLN A 714 -24.80 18.22 -6.13
N GLY A 715 -24.26 17.05 -5.82
CA GLY A 715 -24.14 15.94 -6.74
C GLY A 715 -25.42 15.13 -6.90
N LYS A 716 -25.42 14.21 -7.90
CA LYS A 716 -26.49 13.23 -8.13
C LYS A 716 -25.93 11.82 -8.02
N VAL A 717 -26.72 10.88 -7.47
CA VAL A 717 -26.45 9.45 -7.52
C VAL A 717 -27.39 8.82 -8.53
N LEU A 718 -26.84 7.98 -9.40
CA LEU A 718 -27.59 7.16 -10.34
C LEU A 718 -27.41 5.69 -9.94
N LEU A 719 -28.53 4.97 -9.87
CA LEU A 719 -28.55 3.53 -9.69
C LEU A 719 -29.13 2.90 -10.96
N ILE A 720 -28.49 1.85 -11.43
CA ILE A 720 -28.80 1.18 -12.70
C ILE A 720 -28.89 -0.31 -12.39
N GLU A 721 -30.05 -0.87 -12.57
CA GLU A 721 -30.36 -2.27 -12.29
C GLU A 721 -30.69 -3.02 -13.57
N GLU A 722 -30.07 -4.15 -13.83
CA GLU A 722 -30.37 -5.03 -14.97
C GLU A 722 -31.49 -5.97 -14.59
N GLU A 723 -32.66 -5.82 -15.24
CA GLU A 723 -33.87 -6.58 -14.95
C GLU A 723 -34.23 -7.59 -16.08
N THR A 724 -33.30 -7.89 -16.96
CA THR A 724 -33.54 -8.73 -18.14
C THR A 724 -34.18 -10.07 -17.77
N GLU A 725 -33.65 -10.77 -16.76
CA GLU A 725 -34.21 -12.03 -16.28
C GLU A 725 -35.60 -11.88 -15.68
N HIS A 726 -35.83 -10.83 -14.87
CA HIS A 726 -37.12 -10.56 -14.26
C HIS A 726 -38.22 -10.26 -15.29
N VAL A 727 -37.92 -9.41 -16.27
CA VAL A 727 -38.87 -9.08 -17.35
C VAL A 727 -39.18 -10.31 -18.19
N MET A 728 -38.17 -11.11 -18.52
CA MET A 728 -38.35 -12.34 -19.28
C MET A 728 -39.14 -13.40 -18.48
N MET A 729 -38.88 -13.52 -17.17
CA MET A 729 -39.58 -14.44 -16.29
C MET A 729 -41.03 -14.02 -16.07
N ALA A 730 -41.29 -12.71 -15.89
CA ALA A 730 -42.64 -12.18 -15.79
C ALA A 730 -43.45 -12.44 -17.06
N ARG A 731 -42.87 -12.29 -18.25
CA ARG A 731 -43.50 -12.64 -19.53
C ARG A 731 -43.80 -14.13 -19.64
N LYS A 732 -42.86 -15.00 -19.24
CA LYS A 732 -43.05 -16.46 -19.19
C LYS A 732 -44.15 -16.86 -18.22
N LEU A 733 -44.21 -16.23 -17.05
CA LEU A 733 -45.23 -16.46 -16.04
C LEU A 733 -46.63 -16.05 -16.53
N ALA A 734 -46.77 -14.87 -17.13
CA ALA A 734 -48.04 -14.40 -17.69
C ALA A 734 -48.51 -15.29 -18.83
N HIS A 735 -47.59 -15.84 -19.64
CA HIS A 735 -47.94 -16.81 -20.68
C HIS A 735 -48.42 -18.15 -20.07
N SER A 736 -47.71 -18.65 -19.07
CA SER A 736 -48.10 -19.89 -18.34
C SER A 736 -49.43 -19.74 -17.62
N GLU A 737 -49.74 -18.62 -16.97
CA GLU A 737 -51.02 -18.36 -16.31
C GLU A 737 -52.19 -18.33 -17.32
N ARG A 738 -51.99 -17.77 -18.51
CA ARG A 738 -52.99 -17.83 -19.57
C ARG A 738 -53.30 -19.23 -19.99
N LEU A 739 -52.27 -20.05 -20.21
CA LEU A 739 -52.44 -21.48 -20.57
C LEU A 739 -53.14 -22.28 -19.47
N ALA A 740 -52.76 -22.10 -18.21
CA ALA A 740 -53.37 -22.74 -17.06
C ALA A 740 -54.88 -22.35 -16.90
N SER A 741 -55.21 -21.09 -17.17
CA SER A 741 -56.60 -20.60 -17.13
C SER A 741 -57.44 -21.21 -18.24
N ILE A 742 -56.92 -21.28 -19.46
CA ILE A 742 -57.57 -21.96 -20.59
C ILE A 742 -57.75 -23.44 -20.28
N GLY A 743 -56.78 -24.11 -19.67
CA GLY A 743 -56.87 -25.52 -19.28
C GLY A 743 -57.99 -25.81 -18.29
N ARG A 744 -58.12 -25.02 -17.22
CA ARG A 744 -59.23 -25.19 -16.24
C ARG A 744 -60.59 -24.95 -16.86
N PHE A 745 -60.73 -23.93 -17.73
CA PHE A 745 -61.98 -23.66 -18.43
C PHE A 745 -62.38 -24.77 -19.40
N ALA A 746 -61.39 -25.28 -20.13
CA ALA A 746 -61.55 -26.37 -21.09
C ALA A 746 -62.07 -27.67 -20.45
N ALA A 747 -61.54 -28.07 -19.28
CA ALA A 747 -61.95 -29.25 -18.58
C ALA A 747 -63.36 -29.20 -18.04
N GLY A 748 -63.82 -28.01 -17.56
CA GLY A 748 -65.17 -27.75 -17.08
C GLY A 748 -66.20 -27.79 -18.25
N VAL A 749 -65.86 -27.10 -19.32
CA VAL A 749 -66.75 -27.04 -20.54
C VAL A 749 -66.89 -28.40 -21.20
N ALA A 750 -65.80 -29.20 -21.24
CA ALA A 750 -65.79 -30.52 -21.83
C ALA A 750 -66.72 -31.49 -21.11
N HIS A 751 -66.76 -31.40 -19.82
CA HIS A 751 -67.67 -32.27 -19.00
C HIS A 751 -69.15 -31.84 -19.20
N GLU A 752 -69.38 -30.53 -19.25
CA GLU A 752 -70.78 -30.03 -19.44
C GLU A 752 -71.28 -30.17 -20.87
N ILE A 753 -70.43 -30.14 -21.89
CA ILE A 753 -70.84 -30.39 -23.27
C ILE A 753 -70.94 -31.90 -23.58
N GLY A 754 -70.05 -32.70 -23.01
CA GLY A 754 -70.05 -34.17 -23.20
C GLY A 754 -71.35 -34.85 -22.85
N ASN A 755 -72.01 -34.38 -21.78
CA ASN A 755 -73.27 -34.96 -21.28
C ASN A 755 -74.42 -34.78 -22.29
N PRO A 756 -74.80 -33.56 -22.74
CA PRO A 756 -75.86 -33.34 -23.70
C PRO A 756 -75.54 -33.95 -25.10
N VAL A 757 -74.28 -33.94 -25.50
CA VAL A 757 -73.86 -34.51 -26.79
C VAL A 757 -74.06 -36.02 -26.79
N THR A 758 -73.76 -36.72 -25.68
CA THR A 758 -74.04 -38.17 -25.53
C THR A 758 -75.51 -38.42 -25.52
N GLY A 759 -76.31 -37.59 -24.85
CA GLY A 759 -77.75 -37.69 -24.86
C GLY A 759 -78.31 -37.49 -26.27
N ILE A 760 -77.90 -36.52 -27.08
CA ILE A 760 -78.35 -36.33 -28.45
C ILE A 760 -77.93 -37.52 -29.31
N ALA A 761 -76.69 -38.07 -29.15
CA ALA A 761 -76.31 -39.26 -29.90
C ALA A 761 -77.16 -40.48 -29.60
N CYS A 762 -77.47 -40.73 -28.33
CA CYS A 762 -78.36 -41.80 -27.95
C CYS A 762 -79.81 -41.59 -28.51
N LEU A 763 -80.39 -40.41 -28.44
CA LEU A 763 -81.65 -40.13 -29.03
C LEU A 763 -81.67 -40.30 -30.57
N ALA A 764 -80.71 -39.89 -31.28
CA ALA A 764 -80.50 -40.05 -32.70
C ALA A 764 -80.31 -41.55 -33.09
N GLN A 765 -79.65 -42.35 -32.27
CA GLN A 765 -79.51 -43.79 -32.46
C GLN A 765 -80.83 -44.52 -32.21
N ASN A 766 -81.55 -44.06 -31.20
CA ASN A 766 -82.87 -44.68 -30.93
C ASN A 766 -83.86 -44.43 -32.06
N LEU A 767 -83.85 -43.33 -32.80
CA LEU A 767 -84.61 -43.05 -34.00
C LEU A 767 -84.51 -44.18 -35.02
N LYS A 768 -83.45 -44.92 -35.11
CA LYS A 768 -83.25 -46.10 -35.99
C LYS A 768 -84.04 -47.32 -35.53
N LEU A 769 -84.46 -47.31 -34.31
CA LEU A 769 -85.21 -48.41 -33.72
C LEU A 769 -86.76 -48.16 -33.75
N GLU A 770 -87.15 -46.90 -33.93
CA GLU A 770 -88.51 -46.42 -33.87
C GLU A 770 -89.17 -46.11 -35.23
N THR A 771 -88.43 -46.11 -36.34
CA THR A 771 -88.98 -45.80 -37.66
C THR A 771 -88.12 -46.44 -38.78
N ASP A 772 -88.89 -46.90 -39.86
CA ASP A 772 -88.23 -47.40 -41.08
C ASP A 772 -88.16 -46.35 -42.24
N LEU A 773 -88.52 -45.11 -41.97
CA LEU A 773 -88.48 -44.07 -43.00
C LEU A 773 -87.04 -43.68 -43.38
N PRO A 774 -86.67 -43.85 -44.67
CA PRO A 774 -85.30 -43.62 -45.14
C PRO A 774 -84.69 -42.27 -44.80
N ASP A 775 -85.54 -41.21 -44.99
CA ASP A 775 -85.09 -39.82 -44.71
C ASP A 775 -84.86 -39.50 -43.24
N VAL A 776 -85.59 -40.13 -42.34
CA VAL A 776 -85.37 -39.99 -40.87
C VAL A 776 -84.17 -40.73 -40.44
N LEU A 777 -83.89 -41.93 -41.01
CA LEU A 777 -82.65 -42.69 -40.71
C LEU A 777 -81.42 -41.97 -41.17
N ALA A 778 -81.46 -41.37 -42.36
CA ALA A 778 -80.37 -40.56 -42.92
C ALA A 778 -80.11 -39.36 -42.04
N THR A 779 -81.15 -38.65 -41.57
CA THR A 779 -81.05 -37.54 -40.62
C THR A 779 -80.45 -37.97 -39.26
N GLY A 780 -80.92 -39.10 -38.76
CA GLY A 780 -80.37 -39.71 -37.53
C GLY A 780 -78.88 -40.00 -37.68
N ASP A 781 -78.40 -40.54 -38.78
CA ASP A 781 -76.99 -40.81 -39.06
C ASP A 781 -76.23 -39.49 -39.15
N GLN A 782 -76.74 -38.49 -39.76
CA GLN A 782 -76.10 -37.17 -39.78
C GLN A 782 -75.97 -36.53 -38.39
N ILE A 783 -76.93 -36.65 -37.52
CA ILE A 783 -76.89 -36.19 -36.13
C ILE A 783 -75.81 -36.95 -35.34
N VAL A 784 -75.82 -38.32 -35.48
CA VAL A 784 -74.75 -39.12 -34.81
C VAL A 784 -73.37 -38.72 -35.27
N ASP A 785 -73.20 -38.45 -36.59
CA ASP A 785 -71.86 -38.02 -37.08
C ASP A 785 -71.47 -36.65 -36.58
N GLN A 786 -72.46 -35.69 -36.47
CA GLN A 786 -72.15 -34.40 -35.86
C GLN A 786 -71.83 -34.51 -34.38
N THR A 787 -72.55 -35.39 -33.64
CA THR A 787 -72.21 -35.59 -32.19
C THR A 787 -70.85 -36.28 -32.01
N ARG A 788 -70.48 -37.20 -32.86
CA ARG A 788 -69.14 -37.81 -32.86
C ARG A 788 -68.07 -36.75 -33.17
N ARG A 789 -68.39 -35.79 -34.03
CA ARG A 789 -67.46 -34.70 -34.36
C ARG A 789 -67.33 -33.75 -33.18
N ILE A 790 -68.41 -33.35 -32.50
CA ILE A 790 -68.34 -32.51 -31.30
C ILE A 790 -67.53 -33.21 -30.23
N ASN A 791 -67.80 -34.52 -30.00
CA ASN A 791 -67.05 -35.27 -29.00
C ASN A 791 -65.55 -35.34 -29.30
N ARG A 792 -65.09 -35.46 -30.55
CA ARG A 792 -63.69 -35.36 -30.97
C ARG A 792 -63.07 -34.01 -30.64
N ILE A 793 -63.80 -32.92 -30.89
CA ILE A 793 -63.32 -31.54 -30.59
C ILE A 793 -63.17 -31.35 -29.07
N VAL A 794 -64.15 -31.77 -28.29
CA VAL A 794 -64.15 -31.70 -26.86
C VAL A 794 -63.05 -32.53 -26.24
N GLN A 795 -62.81 -33.76 -26.71
CA GLN A 795 -61.71 -34.58 -26.24
C GLN A 795 -60.34 -33.99 -26.60
N SER A 796 -60.15 -33.34 -27.75
CA SER A 796 -58.93 -32.67 -28.11
C SER A 796 -58.70 -31.47 -27.19
N LEU A 797 -59.75 -30.74 -26.79
CA LEU A 797 -59.68 -29.65 -25.83
C LEU A 797 -59.25 -30.11 -24.42
N VAL A 798 -59.84 -31.24 -23.94
CA VAL A 798 -59.48 -31.86 -22.66
C VAL A 798 -58.03 -32.35 -22.64
N ARG A 799 -57.59 -32.99 -23.70
CA ARG A 799 -56.19 -33.43 -23.82
C ARG A 799 -55.23 -32.24 -23.78
N PHE A 800 -55.53 -31.16 -24.49
CA PHE A 800 -54.77 -29.93 -24.42
C PHE A 800 -54.70 -29.35 -23.00
N ALA A 801 -55.84 -29.42 -22.28
CA ALA A 801 -55.92 -28.95 -20.91
C ALA A 801 -55.15 -29.80 -19.88
N HIS A 802 -55.03 -31.11 -20.11
CA HIS A 802 -54.34 -32.03 -19.17
C HIS A 802 -52.82 -32.09 -19.41
N THR A 803 -52.32 -31.76 -20.59
CA THR A 803 -50.90 -31.69 -20.89
C THR A 803 -50.15 -30.62 -20.10
N GLY A 804 -50.83 -29.73 -19.38
CA GLY A 804 -50.27 -28.72 -18.48
C GLY A 804 -50.05 -29.14 -17.01
N ARG A 805 -50.36 -30.38 -16.61
CA ARG A 805 -50.11 -30.89 -15.27
C ARG A 805 -48.76 -31.60 -15.26
N GLN A 806 -47.88 -31.09 -14.44
CA GLN A 806 -46.53 -31.58 -14.16
C GLN A 806 -46.52 -33.03 -13.68
N ASP A 807 -46.12 -33.95 -14.55
CA ASP A 807 -45.33 -35.11 -14.12
C ASP A 807 -43.88 -34.76 -14.54
N GLY A 808 -42.99 -34.62 -13.55
CA GLY A 808 -41.64 -34.14 -13.76
C GLY A 808 -40.78 -35.13 -14.56
N PRO A 809 -39.52 -34.80 -14.84
CA PRO A 809 -38.58 -35.61 -15.66
C PRO A 809 -38.26 -37.00 -15.09
N GLU A 810 -38.84 -37.37 -13.96
CA GLU A 810 -38.68 -38.71 -13.31
C GLU A 810 -39.29 -39.86 -14.10
N HIS A 811 -40.11 -39.62 -15.11
CA HIS A 811 -40.80 -40.66 -15.91
C HIS A 811 -40.25 -40.79 -17.35
N PHE A 812 -39.16 -40.06 -17.68
CA PHE A 812 -38.57 -40.15 -19.02
C PHE A 812 -37.69 -41.41 -19.14
N GLU A 813 -38.09 -42.29 -20.09
CA GLU A 813 -37.37 -43.51 -20.36
C GLU A 813 -36.52 -43.39 -21.61
N PRO A 814 -35.43 -44.19 -21.76
CA PRO A 814 -34.68 -44.29 -23.00
C PRO A 814 -35.55 -44.80 -24.12
N LEU A 815 -35.70 -44.05 -25.19
CA LEU A 815 -36.55 -44.38 -26.35
C LEU A 815 -35.71 -44.40 -27.63
N GLN A 816 -35.84 -45.46 -28.40
CA GLN A 816 -35.28 -45.51 -29.74
C GLN A 816 -36.11 -44.66 -30.71
N LEU A 817 -35.56 -43.61 -31.22
CA LEU A 817 -36.29 -42.61 -32.02
C LEU A 817 -36.94 -43.21 -33.27
N ARG A 818 -36.23 -44.10 -33.97
CA ARG A 818 -36.75 -44.75 -35.17
C ARG A 818 -38.00 -45.57 -34.90
N SER A 819 -38.00 -46.37 -33.84
CA SER A 819 -39.15 -47.20 -33.46
C SER A 819 -40.41 -46.36 -33.13
N CYS A 820 -40.24 -45.25 -32.45
CA CYS A 820 -41.32 -44.33 -32.13
C CYS A 820 -41.93 -43.68 -33.39
N ILE A 821 -41.08 -43.31 -34.35
CA ILE A 821 -41.52 -42.73 -35.64
C ILE A 821 -42.17 -43.80 -36.51
N ASP A 822 -41.65 -45.02 -36.59
CA ASP A 822 -42.25 -46.15 -37.31
C ASP A 822 -43.64 -46.48 -36.80
N GLU A 823 -43.84 -46.45 -35.47
CA GLU A 823 -45.15 -46.61 -34.83
C GLU A 823 -46.10 -45.48 -35.19
N ALA A 824 -45.63 -44.25 -35.20
CA ALA A 824 -46.44 -43.09 -35.61
C ALA A 824 -46.86 -43.19 -37.08
N ILE A 825 -45.97 -43.59 -37.99
CA ILE A 825 -46.27 -43.85 -39.38
C ILE A 825 -47.34 -44.97 -39.51
N HIS A 826 -47.20 -46.07 -38.74
CA HIS A 826 -48.15 -47.14 -38.73
C HIS A 826 -49.54 -46.67 -38.32
N LEU A 827 -49.65 -45.90 -37.26
CA LEU A 827 -50.92 -45.34 -36.79
C LEU A 827 -51.61 -44.43 -37.82
N VAL A 828 -50.79 -43.58 -38.48
CA VAL A 828 -51.33 -42.62 -39.47
C VAL A 828 -51.82 -43.36 -40.73
N THR A 829 -51.13 -44.43 -41.15
CA THR A 829 -51.50 -45.26 -42.33
C THR A 829 -52.69 -46.16 -42.09
N LEU A 830 -53.18 -46.35 -40.89
CA LEU A 830 -54.45 -47.02 -40.60
C LEU A 830 -55.68 -46.20 -41.03
N ASP A 831 -55.53 -44.90 -41.19
CA ASP A 831 -56.60 -44.03 -41.68
C ASP A 831 -56.69 -44.10 -43.21
N HIS A 832 -57.89 -44.25 -43.75
CA HIS A 832 -58.16 -44.44 -45.20
C HIS A 832 -57.67 -43.29 -46.08
N GLN A 833 -57.60 -42.06 -45.54
CA GLN A 833 -57.11 -40.89 -46.30
C GLN A 833 -55.61 -40.81 -46.42
N SER A 834 -54.87 -41.28 -45.41
CA SER A 834 -53.43 -41.24 -45.35
C SER A 834 -52.77 -42.47 -46.07
N ARG A 835 -53.52 -43.47 -46.49
CA ARG A 835 -53.00 -44.66 -47.23
C ARG A 835 -52.39 -44.31 -48.58
N GLN A 836 -52.70 -43.15 -49.12
CA GLN A 836 -52.21 -42.73 -50.45
C GLN A 836 -50.89 -41.97 -50.39
N GLN A 837 -50.33 -41.72 -49.22
CA GLN A 837 -49.04 -41.01 -49.02
C GLN A 837 -47.86 -41.98 -48.87
N HIS A 838 -46.69 -41.58 -49.36
CA HIS A 838 -45.44 -42.28 -49.14
C HIS A 838 -44.63 -41.69 -47.96
N PHE A 839 -44.63 -42.39 -46.81
CA PHE A 839 -43.81 -42.00 -45.67
C PHE A 839 -42.44 -42.69 -45.76
N CYS A 840 -41.32 -41.88 -45.76
CA CYS A 840 -39.96 -42.37 -45.82
C CYS A 840 -39.22 -42.02 -44.53
N ASN A 841 -38.98 -43.05 -43.70
CA ASN A 841 -38.24 -42.88 -42.44
C ASN A 841 -36.76 -43.23 -42.67
N HIS A 842 -35.92 -42.20 -42.73
CA HIS A 842 -34.44 -42.29 -42.88
C HIS A 842 -33.70 -42.15 -41.57
N VAL A 843 -34.39 -42.19 -40.41
CA VAL A 843 -33.77 -42.03 -39.11
C VAL A 843 -32.87 -43.20 -38.76
N ASP A 844 -31.63 -42.92 -38.31
CA ASP A 844 -30.68 -43.97 -37.92
C ASP A 844 -31.17 -44.72 -36.64
N PRO A 845 -31.18 -46.07 -36.68
CA PRO A 845 -31.58 -46.86 -35.54
C PRO A 845 -30.72 -46.67 -34.26
N SER A 846 -29.55 -46.12 -34.42
CA SER A 846 -28.64 -45.88 -33.31
C SER A 846 -28.99 -44.62 -32.48
N LEU A 847 -29.97 -43.82 -32.92
CA LEU A 847 -30.38 -42.60 -32.20
C LEU A 847 -31.36 -42.88 -31.08
N TRP A 848 -30.94 -42.58 -29.88
CA TRP A 848 -31.74 -42.70 -28.65
C TRP A 848 -31.98 -41.33 -28.00
N ILE A 849 -33.18 -41.13 -27.51
CA ILE A 849 -33.59 -39.93 -26.76
C ILE A 849 -34.19 -40.39 -25.43
N ARG A 850 -34.27 -39.42 -24.50
CA ARG A 850 -34.97 -39.67 -23.21
C ARG A 850 -36.31 -38.90 -23.24
N GLY A 851 -37.40 -39.63 -23.04
CA GLY A 851 -38.71 -38.99 -23.13
C GLY A 851 -39.86 -39.96 -22.77
N ASP A 852 -41.07 -39.39 -22.79
CA ASP A 852 -42.32 -40.15 -22.70
C ASP A 852 -42.75 -40.66 -24.09
N CYS A 853 -42.75 -42.01 -24.22
CA CYS A 853 -43.07 -42.65 -25.50
C CYS A 853 -44.44 -42.24 -26.04
N GLN A 854 -45.46 -42.14 -25.19
CA GLN A 854 -46.81 -41.83 -25.62
C GLN A 854 -46.98 -40.35 -26.06
N LEU A 855 -46.33 -39.45 -25.33
CA LEU A 855 -46.35 -38.02 -25.68
C LEU A 855 -45.58 -37.75 -26.95
N LEU A 856 -44.41 -38.37 -27.14
CA LEU A 856 -43.62 -38.19 -28.38
C LEU A 856 -44.29 -38.84 -29.56
N LEU A 857 -44.92 -40.05 -29.38
CA LEU A 857 -45.75 -40.70 -30.40
C LEU A 857 -46.85 -39.73 -30.86
N GLN A 858 -47.49 -39.03 -29.94
CA GLN A 858 -48.55 -38.05 -30.24
C GLN A 858 -48.01 -36.87 -31.03
N VAL A 859 -46.78 -36.41 -30.71
CA VAL A 859 -46.11 -35.34 -31.47
C VAL A 859 -45.97 -35.77 -32.93
N PHE A 860 -45.38 -36.96 -33.19
CA PHE A 860 -45.14 -37.43 -34.53
C PHE A 860 -46.44 -37.71 -35.29
N VAL A 861 -47.43 -38.30 -34.64
CA VAL A 861 -48.78 -38.52 -35.25
C VAL A 861 -49.43 -37.22 -35.69
N ASN A 862 -49.36 -36.15 -34.81
CA ASN A 862 -49.93 -34.84 -35.17
C ASN A 862 -49.17 -34.18 -36.36
N LEU A 863 -47.86 -34.29 -36.40
CA LEU A 863 -47.07 -33.68 -37.45
C LEU A 863 -47.21 -34.42 -38.78
N LEU A 864 -47.23 -35.78 -38.75
CA LEU A 864 -47.46 -36.63 -39.92
C LEU A 864 -48.85 -36.45 -40.51
N ASN A 865 -49.88 -36.34 -39.66
CA ASN A 865 -51.24 -36.03 -40.12
C ASN A 865 -51.31 -34.66 -40.79
N ASN A 866 -50.61 -33.63 -40.21
CA ASN A 866 -50.60 -32.30 -40.83
C ASN A 866 -49.86 -32.31 -42.17
N ALA A 867 -48.75 -33.05 -42.26
CA ALA A 867 -48.00 -33.24 -43.50
C ALA A 867 -48.83 -34.00 -44.58
N SER A 868 -49.56 -35.05 -44.15
CA SER A 868 -50.47 -35.79 -45.02
C SER A 868 -51.63 -34.95 -45.57
N ASP A 869 -52.25 -34.14 -44.69
CA ASP A 869 -53.36 -33.27 -45.05
C ASP A 869 -52.93 -32.13 -46.02
N ALA A 870 -51.69 -31.67 -45.96
CA ALA A 870 -51.17 -30.64 -46.80
C ALA A 870 -50.66 -31.15 -48.15
N SER A 871 -50.34 -32.47 -48.28
CA SER A 871 -49.74 -33.08 -49.46
C SER A 871 -50.70 -33.56 -50.46
N GLU A 872 -50.41 -33.52 -51.76
CA GLU A 872 -51.21 -34.11 -52.80
C GLU A 872 -51.24 -35.66 -52.76
N PRO A 873 -52.22 -36.38 -53.23
CA PRO A 873 -52.28 -37.86 -53.29
C PRO A 873 -51.00 -38.40 -53.97
N GLN A 874 -50.33 -39.36 -53.32
CA GLN A 874 -48.98 -39.93 -53.72
C GLN A 874 -47.78 -38.99 -53.41
N GLY A 875 -47.95 -37.86 -52.68
CA GLY A 875 -46.84 -37.04 -52.24
C GLY A 875 -45.96 -37.73 -51.20
N ALA A 876 -44.67 -37.43 -51.16
CA ALA A 876 -43.73 -37.99 -50.22
C ALA A 876 -43.61 -37.13 -48.97
N VAL A 877 -43.64 -37.80 -47.78
CA VAL A 877 -43.28 -37.19 -46.49
C VAL A 877 -42.00 -37.86 -46.02
N THR A 878 -40.93 -37.07 -45.92
CA THR A 878 -39.61 -37.57 -45.50
C THR A 878 -39.28 -37.18 -44.06
N ILE A 879 -38.76 -38.14 -43.31
CA ILE A 879 -38.32 -37.96 -41.90
C ILE A 879 -36.85 -38.30 -41.83
N ASP A 880 -36.04 -37.31 -41.51
CA ASP A 880 -34.60 -37.44 -41.31
C ASP A 880 -34.23 -37.00 -39.89
N ALA A 881 -33.17 -37.58 -39.35
CA ALA A 881 -32.60 -37.13 -38.07
C ALA A 881 -31.09 -37.15 -38.09
N ASP A 882 -30.48 -36.14 -37.53
CA ASP A 882 -29.02 -36.02 -37.36
C ASP A 882 -28.70 -35.62 -35.89
N SER A 883 -27.54 -36.10 -35.45
CA SER A 883 -27.02 -35.79 -34.12
C SER A 883 -26.10 -34.58 -34.23
N SER A 884 -26.30 -33.53 -33.40
CA SER A 884 -25.44 -32.35 -33.28
C SER A 884 -24.85 -32.27 -31.88
N GLU A 885 -23.93 -31.31 -31.65
CA GLU A 885 -23.36 -31.07 -30.31
C GLU A 885 -24.41 -30.66 -29.27
N THR A 886 -25.51 -30.06 -29.72
CA THR A 886 -26.58 -29.54 -28.85
C THR A 886 -27.77 -30.51 -28.69
N GLY A 887 -27.87 -31.58 -29.45
CA GLY A 887 -28.98 -32.54 -29.41
C GLY A 887 -29.20 -33.32 -30.68
N ILE A 888 -30.37 -33.93 -30.81
CA ILE A 888 -30.82 -34.65 -31.99
C ILE A 888 -31.82 -33.76 -32.73
N ASN A 889 -31.52 -33.41 -33.98
CA ASN A 889 -32.42 -32.64 -34.84
C ASN A 889 -33.21 -33.58 -35.74
N ILE A 890 -34.54 -33.59 -35.60
CA ILE A 890 -35.47 -34.38 -36.35
C ILE A 890 -36.16 -33.45 -37.35
N ARG A 891 -36.07 -33.76 -38.65
CA ARG A 891 -36.71 -33.01 -39.72
C ARG A 891 -37.82 -33.82 -40.36
N ILE A 892 -39.01 -33.26 -40.39
CA ILE A 892 -40.16 -33.79 -41.09
C ILE A 892 -40.50 -32.86 -42.25
N THR A 893 -40.35 -33.31 -43.46
CA THR A 893 -40.50 -32.50 -44.67
C THR A 893 -41.63 -33.07 -45.54
N ASP A 894 -42.60 -32.21 -45.86
CA ASP A 894 -43.68 -32.52 -46.82
C ASP A 894 -43.53 -31.74 -48.11
N GLU A 895 -44.19 -32.21 -49.21
CA GLU A 895 -44.25 -31.58 -50.50
C GLU A 895 -45.57 -30.82 -50.73
N GLY A 896 -46.26 -30.45 -49.67
CA GLY A 896 -47.59 -29.85 -49.67
C GLY A 896 -47.65 -28.40 -50.13
N SER A 897 -48.78 -27.75 -49.90
CA SER A 897 -49.04 -26.37 -50.36
C SER A 897 -48.22 -25.30 -49.63
N GLY A 898 -47.50 -25.69 -48.53
CA GLY A 898 -46.78 -24.74 -47.68
C GLY A 898 -47.65 -23.85 -46.83
N ILE A 899 -47.00 -22.92 -46.08
CA ILE A 899 -47.65 -22.02 -45.10
C ILE A 899 -47.32 -20.57 -45.52
N ALA A 900 -48.34 -19.70 -45.58
CA ALA A 900 -48.19 -18.31 -45.90
C ALA A 900 -47.39 -17.57 -44.82
N PRO A 901 -46.44 -16.65 -45.15
CA PRO A 901 -45.57 -15.96 -44.15
C PRO A 901 -46.38 -15.25 -43.03
N GLU A 902 -47.56 -14.74 -43.35
CA GLU A 902 -48.47 -14.05 -42.38
C GLU A 902 -48.99 -14.98 -41.31
N HIS A 903 -49.05 -16.28 -41.55
CA HIS A 903 -49.55 -17.30 -40.59
C HIS A 903 -48.44 -17.91 -39.73
N LEU A 904 -47.17 -17.81 -40.11
CA LEU A 904 -46.05 -18.47 -39.40
C LEU A 904 -45.97 -18.09 -37.90
N ASN A 905 -46.18 -16.84 -37.56
CA ASN A 905 -46.11 -16.37 -36.17
C ASN A 905 -47.31 -16.79 -35.30
N ARG A 906 -48.39 -17.31 -35.96
CA ARG A 906 -49.61 -17.67 -35.28
C ARG A 906 -49.90 -19.16 -35.22
N LEU A 907 -49.02 -19.99 -35.80
CA LEU A 907 -49.21 -21.46 -35.88
C LEU A 907 -49.37 -22.17 -34.54
N PHE A 908 -48.74 -21.60 -33.49
CA PHE A 908 -48.80 -22.13 -32.16
C PHE A 908 -49.87 -21.48 -31.27
N GLU A 909 -50.71 -20.55 -31.83
CA GLU A 909 -51.87 -20.04 -31.12
C GLU A 909 -52.97 -21.08 -31.06
N PRO A 910 -53.57 -21.36 -29.86
CA PRO A 910 -54.69 -22.29 -29.76
C PRO A 910 -55.87 -21.89 -30.64
N PHE A 911 -56.50 -22.87 -31.31
CA PHE A 911 -57.64 -22.71 -32.23
C PHE A 911 -57.31 -22.01 -33.57
N PHE A 912 -56.04 -21.69 -33.83
CA PHE A 912 -55.65 -21.18 -35.14
C PHE A 912 -55.57 -22.35 -36.15
N THR A 913 -56.35 -22.22 -37.25
CA THR A 913 -56.36 -23.17 -38.38
C THR A 913 -56.65 -22.50 -39.70
N THR A 914 -55.97 -22.94 -40.75
CA THR A 914 -56.19 -22.51 -42.13
C THR A 914 -57.04 -23.52 -42.90
N LYS A 915 -57.44 -24.66 -42.26
CA LYS A 915 -58.29 -25.69 -42.86
C LYS A 915 -59.72 -25.28 -42.80
N ASP A 916 -60.59 -25.81 -43.75
CA ASP A 916 -62.00 -25.54 -43.77
C ASP A 916 -62.70 -25.84 -42.42
N PRO A 917 -63.77 -25.09 -42.10
CA PRO A 917 -64.50 -25.28 -40.89
C PRO A 917 -64.94 -26.75 -40.69
N GLY A 918 -64.31 -27.38 -39.66
CA GLY A 918 -64.69 -28.78 -39.36
C GLY A 918 -63.57 -29.81 -39.71
N ARG A 919 -62.59 -29.49 -40.49
CA ARG A 919 -61.50 -30.37 -40.83
C ARG A 919 -60.22 -30.15 -39.95
N GLY A 920 -60.14 -29.04 -39.23
CA GLY A 920 -59.01 -28.76 -38.34
C GLY A 920 -59.47 -28.21 -36.97
N THR A 921 -58.99 -28.70 -35.89
CA THR A 921 -59.28 -28.21 -34.52
C THR A 921 -58.45 -27.02 -34.10
N GLY A 922 -57.31 -26.74 -34.77
CA GLY A 922 -56.32 -25.70 -34.38
C GLY A 922 -55.61 -25.95 -33.06
N LEU A 923 -55.67 -27.18 -32.54
CA LEU A 923 -55.06 -27.56 -31.27
C LEU A 923 -53.79 -28.45 -31.45
N GLY A 924 -53.56 -29.02 -32.62
CA GLY A 924 -52.49 -29.98 -32.90
C GLY A 924 -51.08 -29.38 -32.71
N LEU A 925 -50.77 -28.25 -33.36
CA LEU A 925 -49.48 -27.62 -33.28
C LEU A 925 -49.19 -26.99 -31.89
N PRO A 926 -50.13 -26.29 -31.23
CA PRO A 926 -49.94 -25.87 -29.82
C PRO A 926 -49.65 -27.04 -28.88
N LEU A 927 -50.26 -28.21 -29.08
CA LEU A 927 -49.99 -29.41 -28.29
C LEU A 927 -48.58 -29.94 -28.57
N VAL A 928 -48.17 -30.00 -29.81
CA VAL A 928 -46.82 -30.39 -30.22
C VAL A 928 -45.78 -29.46 -29.55
N TYR A 929 -45.98 -28.15 -29.62
CA TYR A 929 -45.09 -27.18 -28.96
C TYR A 929 -44.96 -27.43 -27.48
N ASN A 930 -46.08 -27.66 -26.76
CA ASN A 930 -46.05 -27.93 -25.33
C ASN A 930 -45.29 -29.24 -24.99
N ILE A 931 -45.55 -30.32 -25.72
CA ILE A 931 -44.90 -31.59 -25.49
C ILE A 931 -43.39 -31.48 -25.75
N ILE A 932 -42.97 -30.85 -26.81
CA ILE A 932 -41.55 -30.64 -27.13
C ILE A 932 -40.88 -29.79 -26.08
N THR A 933 -41.52 -28.70 -25.61
CA THR A 933 -41.00 -27.87 -24.52
C THR A 933 -40.88 -28.64 -23.21
N GLN A 934 -41.83 -29.52 -22.86
CA GLN A 934 -41.74 -30.42 -21.71
C GLN A 934 -40.54 -31.37 -21.79
N HIS A 935 -40.18 -31.77 -23.00
CA HIS A 935 -38.99 -32.62 -23.29
C HIS A 935 -37.72 -31.80 -23.43
N TYR A 936 -37.69 -30.53 -22.97
CA TYR A 936 -36.53 -29.60 -23.08
C TYR A 936 -36.05 -29.40 -24.51
N GLY A 937 -36.93 -29.62 -25.51
CA GLY A 937 -36.66 -29.46 -26.92
C GLY A 937 -37.08 -28.09 -27.46
N ASN A 938 -36.74 -27.87 -28.74
CA ASN A 938 -37.18 -26.73 -29.52
C ASN A 938 -37.90 -27.24 -30.80
N ILE A 939 -38.82 -26.44 -31.34
CA ILE A 939 -39.50 -26.69 -32.60
C ILE A 939 -39.49 -25.46 -33.45
N GLU A 940 -39.08 -25.62 -34.72
CA GLU A 940 -39.05 -24.58 -35.74
C GLU A 940 -39.78 -25.03 -36.99
N ILE A 941 -40.50 -24.14 -37.68
CA ILE A 941 -41.24 -24.44 -38.89
C ILE A 941 -40.73 -23.55 -40.02
N HIS A 942 -40.25 -24.18 -41.08
CA HIS A 942 -39.76 -23.51 -42.29
C HIS A 942 -40.69 -23.79 -43.46
N SER A 943 -41.28 -22.74 -44.05
CA SER A 943 -42.11 -22.86 -45.23
C SER A 943 -41.83 -21.62 -46.12
N PRO A 944 -41.52 -21.81 -47.44
CA PRO A 944 -41.54 -23.08 -48.17
C PRO A 944 -40.26 -23.90 -47.92
N ALA A 945 -40.37 -25.24 -47.81
CA ALA A 945 -39.28 -26.18 -47.67
C ALA A 945 -38.38 -26.17 -48.92
N ASN A 946 -38.95 -26.08 -50.10
CA ASN A 946 -38.26 -25.95 -51.35
C ASN A 946 -38.37 -24.52 -51.89
N LYS A 947 -37.33 -23.69 -51.66
CA LYS A 947 -37.27 -22.29 -52.12
C LYS A 947 -37.34 -22.10 -53.64
N LYS A 948 -37.00 -23.12 -54.46
CA LYS A 948 -37.06 -23.05 -55.91
C LYS A 948 -38.47 -23.30 -56.45
N GLN A 949 -39.27 -24.11 -55.79
CA GLN A 949 -40.63 -24.46 -56.19
C GLN A 949 -41.70 -23.72 -55.40
N ASN A 950 -41.33 -23.00 -54.38
CA ASN A 950 -42.21 -22.29 -53.43
C ASN A 950 -43.30 -23.20 -52.83
N LYS A 951 -42.96 -24.46 -52.56
CA LYS A 951 -43.85 -25.51 -52.01
C LYS A 951 -43.22 -26.24 -50.85
N GLY A 952 -44.07 -26.90 -50.06
CA GLY A 952 -43.71 -27.78 -48.93
C GLY A 952 -43.50 -27.06 -47.60
N THR A 953 -43.55 -27.86 -46.54
CA THR A 953 -43.21 -27.40 -45.16
C THR A 953 -42.16 -28.35 -44.57
N GLN A 954 -41.21 -27.77 -43.84
CA GLN A 954 -40.26 -28.52 -43.05
C GLN A 954 -40.40 -28.13 -41.59
N VAL A 955 -40.65 -29.11 -40.74
CA VAL A 955 -40.70 -28.99 -39.29
C VAL A 955 -39.40 -29.55 -38.73
N VAL A 956 -38.69 -28.76 -37.96
CA VAL A 956 -37.42 -29.15 -37.29
C VAL A 956 -37.66 -29.20 -35.82
N ILE A 957 -37.43 -30.36 -35.21
CA ILE A 957 -37.53 -30.59 -33.75
C ILE A 957 -36.12 -30.92 -33.24
N THR A 958 -35.68 -30.18 -32.22
CA THR A 958 -34.41 -30.43 -31.53
C THR A 958 -34.70 -31.02 -30.17
N LEU A 959 -34.25 -32.20 -29.85
CA LEU A 959 -34.37 -32.85 -28.54
C LEU A 959 -33.01 -33.14 -27.92
N PRO A 960 -32.88 -33.09 -26.58
CA PRO A 960 -31.63 -33.42 -25.89
C PRO A 960 -31.23 -34.88 -26.15
N ARG A 961 -29.90 -35.06 -26.43
CA ARG A 961 -29.33 -36.38 -26.65
C ARG A 961 -29.14 -37.14 -25.35
N LEU A 962 -29.31 -38.48 -25.34
CA LEU A 962 -28.87 -39.35 -24.25
C LEU A 962 -27.35 -39.45 -24.30
N GLN A 963 -26.66 -39.01 -23.23
CA GLN A 963 -25.19 -38.99 -23.16
C GLN A 963 -24.54 -40.33 -22.78
N GLU A 964 -25.34 -41.38 -22.41
CA GLU A 964 -24.85 -42.71 -22.05
C GLU A 964 -25.59 -43.79 -22.85
N GLU A 965 -24.88 -44.83 -23.34
CA GLU A 965 -25.49 -46.02 -23.90
C GLU A 965 -26.41 -46.67 -22.84
N PRO A 966 -27.62 -47.14 -23.23
CA PRO A 966 -28.49 -47.83 -22.29
C PRO A 966 -27.77 -49.10 -21.77
N PRO A 967 -27.94 -49.44 -20.50
CA PRO A 967 -27.40 -50.70 -19.97
C PRO A 967 -27.89 -51.86 -20.79
N PRO A 968 -27.06 -52.92 -21.04
CA PRO A 968 -27.49 -54.08 -21.80
C PRO A 968 -28.73 -54.73 -21.08
N ALA A 969 -29.71 -55.16 -21.90
CA ALA A 969 -30.93 -55.74 -21.42
C ALA A 969 -30.63 -56.90 -20.44
N PRO A 970 -31.32 -57.02 -19.29
CA PRO A 970 -31.07 -58.11 -18.37
C PRO A 970 -31.37 -59.46 -19.06
N PRO A 971 -30.53 -60.51 -18.86
CA PRO A 971 -30.78 -61.81 -19.46
C PRO A 971 -32.12 -62.37 -18.95
N ALA A 972 -32.88 -62.95 -19.90
CA ALA A 972 -34.19 -63.55 -19.63
C ALA A 972 -34.11 -64.48 -18.39
N ALA A 973 -34.90 -64.18 -17.39
CA ALA A 973 -34.97 -64.97 -16.16
C ALA A 973 -35.50 -66.36 -16.49
N HIS A 974 -34.65 -67.37 -16.40
CA HIS A 974 -35.06 -68.81 -16.29
C HIS A 974 -35.95 -68.88 -15.03
N LYS A 975 -37.14 -69.42 -15.30
CA LYS A 975 -38.04 -69.91 -14.23
C LYS A 975 -37.35 -71.09 -13.61
N GLU A 976 -36.82 -71.00 -12.45
CA GLU A 976 -36.64 -72.12 -11.54
C GLU A 976 -37.54 -72.03 -10.36
N GLY A 977 -38.15 -73.22 -10.11
CA GLY A 977 -39.26 -73.39 -9.29
C GLY A 977 -39.02 -73.23 -7.76
N LEU A 978 -40.05 -72.97 -7.09
CA LEU A 978 -40.15 -73.07 -5.66
C LEU A 978 -39.97 -74.55 -5.16
N PRO A 979 -39.38 -74.69 -4.01
CA PRO A 979 -39.96 -75.61 -3.02
C PRO A 979 -40.02 -75.05 -1.62
N GLY A 980 -41.13 -75.27 -0.97
CA GLY A 980 -41.23 -75.37 0.49
C GLY A 980 -41.71 -74.11 1.18
#